data_43c248d60030cc6fbc77bdb39a662056
#
_entry.id   43c248d60030cc6fbc77bdb39a662056
#
_cell.length_a   1.000
_cell.length_b   1.000
_cell.length_c   1.000
_cell.angle_alpha   90.00
_cell.angle_beta   90.00
_cell.angle_gamma   90.00
#
_symmetry.space_group_name_H-M   'P 1'
#
loop_
_entity.id
_entity.type
_entity.pdbx_description
1 polymer ?
#
loop_
_entity_poly.entity_id
_entity_poly.type
_entity_poly.pdbx_seq_one_letter_code
_entity_poly.pdbx_strand_id
1 'polypeptide(L)'
;MTALLSIAAALLQLPVTPPRFPVARLEISPAAAAVEVGQQVRLTARALDAAGQPVPHAQIEWFAAGYEGDVDSTGLVTGSYAGVARVAAVASVPGVRGQRIELVLVRVLPEAPARIDIVPAPARLVAGTRLTLIGTAFSRHGDPRADVVSFSSGNPRVASVTVDGRLHALAPGRAAVTARAGPAVQILQLEVVPNTVVGLALEPATAAVRTGDVVRFAVSAKQASGRPIGDVPVEWALTAATGIAHIDPEGAFVAETPGLYTVTAALGGRTAEALVRAEPRRVTRGIEVRAHLATKVRTAEVWVHPSGQCLYLTTIADRVYAVSIADPASPRIVDSMMTDARFINDVMTTEDGRYGVFTREGASNRKNGIVIFDATEPCHPKTIAGYTETVSGGVHSSYVYRGYAYITDDATGSLRVIDLRDPAHPRETARWQTEQAAAGRYLHDVMVVDGLAYLAYWNDGLVILDVGNGIKGGSPESPQFVSQFKYDLDATYARVEQLWGPGFVRGTHTAWRAGRYVFVGDEVYPAAGGYRGLVAGNSLTFGRLHVIDVSDIAHPREVAWYEPTDGGVHNVWVAGDTLYLGNYQGGARVLDISGELKGDLLRQGREISWIPTADSTGFQPHTPFAWGAVVRDGNIYVPDMNSGLWVLRLEPRQQPVP
;
A
#
# COMPACT_ATOMS: atom_id res chain seq x y z
N MET A 1 66.55 39.44 53.60
CA MET A 1 65.63 40.41 54.17
C MET A 1 64.34 40.38 53.39
N THR A 2 63.25 40.18 54.10
CA THR A 2 61.82 40.30 53.77
C THR A 2 61.22 39.33 52.73
N ALA A 3 60.60 38.29 53.28
CA ALA A 3 59.69 37.39 52.63
C ALA A 3 58.31 38.09 52.36
N LEU A 4 57.74 37.84 51.20
CA LEU A 4 56.33 38.13 50.94
C LEU A 4 55.63 36.80 50.64
N LEU A 5 54.79 36.34 51.59
CA LEU A 5 53.86 35.27 51.40
C LEU A 5 52.71 35.73 50.46
N SER A 6 52.52 35.02 49.37
CA SER A 6 51.33 35.12 48.56
C SER A 6 50.43 33.93 48.88
N ILE A 7 49.30 34.18 49.56
CA ILE A 7 48.23 33.22 49.78
C ILE A 7 47.39 33.15 48.50
N ALA A 8 47.50 32.06 47.75
CA ALA A 8 46.59 31.73 46.66
C ALA A 8 45.35 31.05 47.25
N ALA A 9 44.21 31.77 47.28
CA ALA A 9 42.92 31.21 47.61
C ALA A 9 42.42 30.35 46.42
N ALA A 10 42.53 29.03 46.54
CA ALA A 10 41.91 28.08 45.62
C ALA A 10 40.38 28.07 45.87
N LEU A 11 39.66 28.77 45.02
CA LEU A 11 38.20 28.60 44.91
C LEU A 11 37.94 27.20 44.35
N LEU A 12 37.60 26.24 45.20
CA LEU A 12 36.99 24.99 44.81
C LEU A 12 35.59 25.32 44.17
N GLN A 13 35.54 25.37 42.85
CA GLN A 13 34.25 25.27 42.15
C GLN A 13 33.73 23.85 42.36
N LEU A 14 32.83 23.67 43.28
CA LEU A 14 31.99 22.46 43.34
C LEU A 14 31.29 22.30 41.99
N PRO A 15 31.29 21.10 41.39
CA PRO A 15 30.55 20.88 40.15
C PRO A 15 29.05 21.13 40.44
N VAL A 16 28.54 22.23 39.92
CA VAL A 16 27.12 22.51 39.94
C VAL A 16 26.49 21.47 39.01
N THR A 17 25.96 20.41 39.61
CA THR A 17 25.11 19.46 38.86
C THR A 17 23.95 20.28 38.27
N PRO A 18 23.76 20.30 36.98
CA PRO A 18 22.64 21.05 36.42
C PRO A 18 21.33 20.56 37.06
N PRO A 19 20.44 21.47 37.45
CA PRO A 19 19.20 21.09 38.09
C PRO A 19 18.48 20.09 37.23
N ARG A 20 18.14 18.93 37.80
CA ARG A 20 17.31 17.93 37.09
C ARG A 20 15.98 18.60 36.74
N PHE A 21 15.52 18.34 35.49
CA PHE A 21 14.22 18.80 35.07
C PHE A 21 13.13 18.35 36.07
N PRO A 22 12.31 19.25 36.59
CA PRO A 22 11.45 18.96 37.73
C PRO A 22 10.30 17.99 37.44
N VAL A 23 9.87 17.87 36.16
CA VAL A 23 8.81 16.93 35.74
C VAL A 23 9.41 15.54 35.56
N ALA A 24 9.07 14.60 36.43
CA ALA A 24 9.49 13.21 36.33
C ALA A 24 8.59 12.40 35.39
N ARG A 25 7.26 12.68 35.41
CA ARG A 25 6.28 12.02 34.53
C ARG A 25 5.10 12.94 34.19
N LEU A 26 4.40 12.60 33.11
CA LEU A 26 3.09 13.12 32.76
C LEU A 26 2.04 12.04 33.01
N GLU A 27 0.98 12.37 33.67
CA GLU A 27 -0.19 11.52 33.85
C GLU A 27 -1.30 11.99 32.91
N ILE A 28 -1.62 11.18 31.90
CA ILE A 28 -2.62 11.51 30.87
C ILE A 28 -3.90 10.74 31.15
N SER A 29 -5.04 11.41 31.05
CA SER A 29 -6.37 10.82 31.25
C SER A 29 -7.32 11.20 30.10
N PRO A 30 -8.06 10.22 29.52
CA PRO A 30 -7.91 8.79 29.76
C PRO A 30 -6.59 8.25 29.20
N ALA A 31 -6.04 7.20 29.81
CA ALA A 31 -4.80 6.55 29.38
C ALA A 31 -4.95 5.79 28.05
N ALA A 32 -6.19 5.41 27.71
CA ALA A 32 -6.58 4.86 26.42
C ALA A 32 -7.91 5.49 26.00
N ALA A 33 -8.02 5.89 24.76
CA ALA A 33 -9.22 6.51 24.21
C ALA A 33 -9.55 5.90 22.85
N ALA A 34 -10.83 5.84 22.51
CA ALA A 34 -11.32 5.53 21.19
C ALA A 34 -12.36 6.58 20.78
N VAL A 35 -12.36 6.93 19.48
CA VAL A 35 -13.26 7.92 18.91
C VAL A 35 -13.57 7.52 17.47
N GLU A 36 -14.77 7.79 16.98
CA GLU A 36 -15.07 7.61 15.55
C GLU A 36 -14.55 8.80 14.73
N VAL A 37 -14.29 8.57 13.43
CA VAL A 37 -13.97 9.64 12.49
C VAL A 37 -15.01 10.76 12.58
N GLY A 38 -14.54 12.01 12.68
CA GLY A 38 -15.36 13.20 12.87
C GLY A 38 -15.82 13.46 14.31
N GLN A 39 -15.60 12.54 15.24
CA GLN A 39 -15.93 12.71 16.67
C GLN A 39 -14.69 13.18 17.45
N GLN A 40 -14.94 13.62 18.68
CA GLN A 40 -13.92 14.22 19.53
C GLN A 40 -13.82 13.53 20.89
N VAL A 41 -12.59 13.50 21.43
CA VAL A 41 -12.32 13.05 22.81
C VAL A 41 -11.38 14.03 23.49
N ARG A 42 -11.68 14.36 24.75
CA ARG A 42 -10.85 15.25 25.56
C ARG A 42 -9.79 14.47 26.31
N LEU A 43 -8.52 14.81 26.08
CA LEU A 43 -7.39 14.38 26.89
C LEU A 43 -7.04 15.48 27.91
N THR A 44 -6.63 15.07 29.11
CA THR A 44 -6.07 15.95 30.12
C THR A 44 -4.72 15.41 30.58
N ALA A 45 -3.78 16.28 30.94
CA ALA A 45 -2.48 15.85 31.44
C ALA A 45 -2.11 16.60 32.74
N ARG A 46 -1.37 15.91 33.62
CA ARG A 46 -0.82 16.47 34.88
C ARG A 46 0.68 16.20 34.90
N ALA A 47 1.46 17.25 35.12
CA ALA A 47 2.91 17.15 35.29
C ALA A 47 3.23 16.85 36.75
N LEU A 48 3.92 15.73 37.03
CA LEU A 48 4.24 15.26 38.35
C LEU A 48 5.76 15.15 38.53
N ASP A 49 6.22 15.46 39.75
CA ASP A 49 7.59 15.28 40.21
C ASP A 49 7.90 13.80 40.56
N ALA A 50 9.11 13.52 41.03
CA ALA A 50 9.53 12.17 41.42
C ALA A 50 8.77 11.62 42.65
N ALA A 51 8.18 12.49 43.48
CA ALA A 51 7.34 12.13 44.61
C ALA A 51 5.85 12.00 44.24
N GLY A 52 5.49 12.23 42.97
CA GLY A 52 4.11 12.18 42.49
C GLY A 52 3.29 13.44 42.79
N GLN A 53 3.95 14.53 43.22
CA GLN A 53 3.26 15.79 43.47
C GLN A 53 3.18 16.65 42.19
N PRO A 54 2.12 17.44 42.01
CA PRO A 54 2.01 18.35 40.88
C PRO A 54 3.16 19.36 40.86
N VAL A 55 3.79 19.52 39.67
CA VAL A 55 4.87 20.50 39.46
C VAL A 55 4.25 21.87 39.22
N PRO A 56 4.51 22.87 40.12
CA PRO A 56 3.98 24.23 39.94
C PRO A 56 4.46 24.85 38.63
N HIS A 57 3.59 25.64 37.99
CA HIS A 57 3.88 26.39 36.76
C HIS A 57 4.29 25.56 35.55
N ALA A 58 4.14 24.22 35.60
CA ALA A 58 4.34 23.39 34.42
C ALA A 58 3.31 23.75 33.33
N GLN A 59 3.80 23.99 32.12
CA GLN A 59 2.99 24.23 30.92
C GLN A 59 2.94 22.96 30.11
N ILE A 60 1.76 22.59 29.62
CA ILE A 60 1.54 21.40 28.81
C ILE A 60 1.06 21.84 27.44
N GLU A 61 1.78 21.41 26.41
CA GLU A 61 1.43 21.60 25.00
C GLU A 61 1.10 20.23 24.39
N TRP A 62 0.16 20.23 23.45
CA TRP A 62 -0.30 19.02 22.79
C TRP A 62 0.10 19.04 21.32
N PHE A 63 0.53 17.89 20.82
CA PHE A 63 0.89 17.68 19.43
C PHE A 63 0.34 16.35 18.95
N ALA A 64 -0.24 16.32 17.76
CA ALA A 64 -0.57 15.09 17.06
C ALA A 64 0.52 14.80 16.02
N ALA A 65 0.92 13.53 15.93
CA ALA A 65 1.81 13.05 14.89
C ALA A 65 1.06 11.98 14.09
N GLY A 66 1.06 12.12 12.77
CA GLY A 66 0.31 11.25 11.86
C GLY A 66 -0.97 11.93 11.37
N TYR A 67 -1.79 11.16 10.71
CA TYR A 67 -2.93 11.64 9.94
C TYR A 67 -4.27 11.22 10.54
N GLU A 68 -4.25 10.34 11.53
CA GLU A 68 -5.43 9.72 12.10
C GLU A 68 -6.22 10.67 12.99
N GLY A 69 -5.58 11.70 13.50
CA GLY A 69 -6.25 12.70 14.32
C GLY A 69 -5.43 13.96 14.52
N ASP A 70 -6.13 15.03 14.87
CA ASP A 70 -5.54 16.30 15.26
C ASP A 70 -5.86 16.61 16.72
N VAL A 71 -5.04 17.44 17.39
CA VAL A 71 -5.24 17.85 18.77
C VAL A 71 -5.09 19.37 18.90
N ASP A 72 -6.04 20.01 19.55
CA ASP A 72 -5.95 21.43 19.85
C ASP A 72 -5.11 21.72 21.11
N SER A 73 -4.81 22.99 21.35
CA SER A 73 -4.03 23.44 22.51
C SER A 73 -4.65 23.07 23.86
N THR A 74 -5.92 22.65 23.90
CA THR A 74 -6.64 22.28 25.13
C THR A 74 -6.67 20.76 25.34
N GLY A 75 -6.07 19.97 24.45
CA GLY A 75 -6.07 18.52 24.50
C GLY A 75 -7.34 17.88 23.94
N LEU A 76 -8.13 18.61 23.13
CA LEU A 76 -9.28 18.04 22.44
C LEU A 76 -8.80 17.40 21.15
N VAL A 77 -8.87 16.07 21.10
CA VAL A 77 -8.50 15.25 19.94
C VAL A 77 -9.72 15.09 19.04
N THR A 78 -9.57 15.37 17.75
CA THR A 78 -10.56 15.10 16.70
C THR A 78 -10.07 13.92 15.87
N GLY A 79 -10.87 12.85 15.76
CA GLY A 79 -10.60 11.74 14.85
C GLY A 79 -10.74 12.18 13.40
N SER A 80 -9.66 12.09 12.62
CA SER A 80 -9.66 12.51 11.22
C SER A 80 -9.73 11.32 10.28
N TYR A 81 -9.08 10.20 10.63
CA TYR A 81 -9.02 9.00 9.83
C TYR A 81 -8.93 7.75 10.72
N ALA A 82 -9.49 6.62 10.25
CA ALA A 82 -9.43 5.36 10.98
C ALA A 82 -7.98 4.89 11.15
N GLY A 83 -7.63 4.48 12.37
CA GLY A 83 -6.29 4.07 12.73
C GLY A 83 -5.92 4.44 14.17
N VAL A 84 -4.66 4.75 14.42
CA VAL A 84 -4.17 5.11 15.74
C VAL A 84 -3.52 6.50 15.72
N ALA A 85 -4.24 7.51 16.18
CA ALA A 85 -3.71 8.85 16.37
C ALA A 85 -2.70 8.85 17.53
N ARG A 86 -1.48 9.30 17.26
CA ARG A 86 -0.41 9.44 18.24
C ARG A 86 -0.38 10.87 18.75
N VAL A 87 -0.80 11.07 20.00
CA VAL A 87 -0.87 12.38 20.62
C VAL A 87 0.21 12.50 21.69
N ALA A 88 1.05 13.52 21.57
CA ALA A 88 2.10 13.85 22.53
C ALA A 88 1.66 14.96 23.46
N ALA A 89 1.78 14.75 24.77
CA ALA A 89 1.78 15.82 25.76
C ALA A 89 3.24 16.19 26.08
N VAL A 90 3.58 17.45 25.93
CA VAL A 90 4.92 18.00 26.19
C VAL A 90 4.84 18.96 27.37
N ALA A 91 5.46 18.59 28.49
CA ALA A 91 5.56 19.48 29.65
C ALA A 91 6.87 20.26 29.62
N SER A 92 6.76 21.56 29.83
CA SER A 92 7.85 22.51 30.04
C SER A 92 7.65 23.29 31.35
N VAL A 93 8.74 23.85 31.89
CA VAL A 93 8.67 24.76 33.05
C VAL A 93 9.40 26.03 32.69
N PRO A 94 8.75 27.22 32.76
CA PRO A 94 9.37 28.48 32.40
C PRO A 94 10.68 28.73 33.15
N GLY A 95 11.74 29.07 32.40
CA GLY A 95 13.06 29.34 32.96
C GLY A 95 13.90 28.09 33.30
N VAL A 96 13.37 26.88 33.10
CA VAL A 96 14.10 25.60 33.32
C VAL A 96 14.36 24.92 31.98
N ARG A 97 15.61 24.55 31.71
CA ARG A 97 15.97 23.78 30.50
C ARG A 97 15.49 22.34 30.65
N GLY A 98 14.86 21.82 29.61
CA GLY A 98 14.38 20.45 29.49
C GLY A 98 12.88 20.39 29.23
N GLN A 99 12.43 19.23 28.82
CA GLN A 99 11.02 18.89 28.56
C GLN A 99 10.76 17.45 28.96
N ARG A 100 9.51 17.14 29.33
CA ARG A 100 9.02 15.79 29.48
C ARG A 100 7.96 15.53 28.43
N ILE A 101 8.11 14.46 27.67
CA ILE A 101 7.18 14.05 26.63
C ILE A 101 6.57 12.73 27.04
N GLU A 102 5.25 12.61 26.92
CA GLU A 102 4.50 11.38 27.07
C GLU A 102 3.55 11.21 25.88
N LEU A 103 3.46 9.99 25.39
CA LEU A 103 2.58 9.65 24.27
C LEU A 103 1.33 8.94 24.78
N VAL A 104 0.19 9.29 24.19
CA VAL A 104 -1.06 8.55 24.32
C VAL A 104 -1.57 8.17 22.94
N LEU A 105 -2.05 6.95 22.82
CA LEU A 105 -2.64 6.42 21.60
C LEU A 105 -4.15 6.57 21.67
N VAL A 106 -4.72 7.27 20.70
CA VAL A 106 -6.17 7.40 20.55
C VAL A 106 -6.59 6.58 19.34
N ARG A 107 -7.38 5.54 19.55
CA ARG A 107 -7.91 4.71 18.47
C ARG A 107 -9.02 5.47 17.76
N VAL A 108 -8.85 5.71 16.47
CA VAL A 108 -9.86 6.31 15.60
C VAL A 108 -10.53 5.19 14.81
N LEU A 109 -11.82 4.99 15.06
CA LEU A 109 -12.64 3.98 14.39
C LEU A 109 -13.26 4.58 13.14
N PRO A 110 -13.50 3.80 12.06
CA PRO A 110 -14.31 4.25 10.94
C PRO A 110 -15.68 4.71 11.43
N GLU A 111 -16.35 5.57 10.68
CA GLU A 111 -17.74 5.97 10.96
C GLU A 111 -18.66 4.73 11.02
N ALA A 112 -19.82 4.87 11.66
CA ALA A 112 -20.80 3.79 11.77
C ALA A 112 -21.10 3.12 10.43
N PRO A 113 -21.44 1.80 10.43
CA PRO A 113 -21.76 1.09 9.20
C PRO A 113 -22.93 1.74 8.45
N ALA A 114 -22.75 1.98 7.15
CA ALA A 114 -23.76 2.56 6.27
C ALA A 114 -24.20 1.60 5.15
N ARG A 115 -23.34 0.65 4.78
CA ARG A 115 -23.56 -0.32 3.70
C ARG A 115 -23.07 -1.71 4.11
N ILE A 116 -23.71 -2.75 3.57
CA ILE A 116 -23.26 -4.14 3.70
C ILE A 116 -23.20 -4.75 2.30
N ASP A 117 -22.08 -5.37 1.97
CA ASP A 117 -21.94 -6.22 0.79
C ASP A 117 -22.08 -7.69 1.21
N ILE A 118 -22.80 -8.47 0.41
CA ILE A 118 -23.06 -9.89 0.66
C ILE A 118 -22.46 -10.70 -0.49
N VAL A 119 -21.64 -11.70 -0.18
CA VAL A 119 -21.03 -12.60 -1.17
C VAL A 119 -21.16 -14.06 -0.69
N PRO A 120 -21.64 -14.99 -1.54
CA PRO A 120 -22.35 -14.73 -2.80
C PRO A 120 -23.73 -14.09 -2.58
N ALA A 121 -24.25 -13.38 -3.59
CA ALA A 121 -25.57 -12.76 -3.55
C ALA A 121 -26.53 -13.40 -4.59
N PRO A 122 -26.95 -14.67 -4.39
CA PRO A 122 -27.79 -15.37 -5.35
C PRO A 122 -29.21 -14.81 -5.37
N ALA A 123 -29.78 -14.62 -6.57
CA ALA A 123 -31.19 -14.33 -6.71
C ALA A 123 -32.08 -15.60 -6.70
N ARG A 124 -31.50 -16.77 -7.05
CA ARG A 124 -32.22 -18.03 -7.24
C ARG A 124 -31.43 -19.22 -6.68
N LEU A 125 -32.11 -20.15 -6.02
CA LEU A 125 -31.54 -21.38 -5.45
C LEU A 125 -32.42 -22.57 -5.77
N VAL A 126 -31.81 -23.75 -5.91
CA VAL A 126 -32.54 -25.03 -5.94
C VAL A 126 -32.80 -25.48 -4.51
N ALA A 127 -34.01 -26.03 -4.22
CA ALA A 127 -34.31 -26.62 -2.91
C ALA A 127 -33.30 -27.72 -2.56
N GLY A 128 -32.76 -27.69 -1.34
CA GLY A 128 -31.66 -28.54 -0.87
C GLY A 128 -30.25 -27.93 -1.00
N THR A 129 -30.09 -26.78 -1.68
CA THR A 129 -28.81 -26.09 -1.78
C THR A 129 -28.43 -25.42 -0.45
N ARG A 130 -27.15 -25.49 -0.10
CA ARG A 130 -26.54 -24.80 1.04
C ARG A 130 -25.47 -23.86 0.55
N LEU A 131 -25.37 -22.67 1.17
CA LEU A 131 -24.36 -21.68 0.89
C LEU A 131 -23.93 -21.01 2.19
N THR A 132 -22.72 -20.51 2.25
CA THR A 132 -22.30 -19.59 3.30
C THR A 132 -22.26 -18.18 2.72
N LEU A 133 -23.10 -17.29 3.27
CA LEU A 133 -23.12 -15.87 2.95
C LEU A 133 -22.08 -15.17 3.84
N ILE A 134 -21.23 -14.39 3.22
CA ILE A 134 -20.27 -13.52 3.91
C ILE A 134 -20.76 -12.09 3.76
N GLY A 135 -20.98 -11.39 4.87
CA GLY A 135 -21.32 -9.97 4.88
C GLY A 135 -20.14 -9.14 5.32
N THR A 136 -19.80 -8.10 4.56
CA THR A 136 -18.81 -7.09 4.94
C THR A 136 -19.49 -5.74 5.10
N ALA A 137 -19.32 -5.12 6.26
CA ALA A 137 -19.85 -3.79 6.54
C ALA A 137 -18.87 -2.70 6.11
N PHE A 138 -19.40 -1.56 5.65
CA PHE A 138 -18.62 -0.41 5.23
C PHE A 138 -19.19 0.88 5.81
N SER A 139 -18.34 1.86 6.09
CA SER A 139 -18.72 3.24 6.39
C SER A 139 -19.38 3.89 5.16
N ARG A 140 -19.97 5.09 5.33
CA ARG A 140 -20.52 5.86 4.19
C ARG A 140 -19.42 6.27 3.18
N HIS A 141 -18.17 6.33 3.61
CA HIS A 141 -17.01 6.66 2.77
C HIS A 141 -16.27 5.41 2.23
N GLY A 142 -16.89 4.22 2.38
CA GLY A 142 -16.35 2.97 1.84
C GLY A 142 -15.24 2.34 2.67
N ASP A 143 -14.97 2.83 3.87
CA ASP A 143 -13.97 2.20 4.76
C ASP A 143 -14.53 0.87 5.27
N PRO A 144 -13.81 -0.27 5.11
CA PRO A 144 -14.24 -1.55 5.64
C PRO A 144 -14.26 -1.53 7.17
N ARG A 145 -15.22 -2.25 7.74
CA ARG A 145 -15.45 -2.29 9.18
C ARG A 145 -15.40 -3.71 9.72
N ALA A 146 -14.91 -3.85 10.94
CA ALA A 146 -14.85 -5.12 11.66
C ALA A 146 -16.18 -5.51 12.33
N ASP A 147 -17.28 -4.79 12.06
CA ASP A 147 -18.58 -5.11 12.64
C ASP A 147 -19.08 -6.48 12.17
N VAL A 148 -19.57 -7.28 13.12
CA VAL A 148 -20.14 -8.58 12.81
C VAL A 148 -21.48 -8.39 12.07
N VAL A 149 -21.56 -8.90 10.86
CA VAL A 149 -22.79 -8.92 10.09
C VAL A 149 -23.64 -10.12 10.51
N SER A 150 -24.85 -9.86 10.97
CA SER A 150 -25.80 -10.89 11.37
C SER A 150 -26.89 -11.09 10.31
N PHE A 151 -27.28 -12.34 10.09
CA PHE A 151 -28.27 -12.72 9.08
C PHE A 151 -29.58 -13.23 9.70
N SER A 152 -30.70 -12.98 9.03
CA SER A 152 -32.01 -13.51 9.39
C SER A 152 -32.88 -13.75 8.16
N SER A 153 -33.82 -14.68 8.24
CA SER A 153 -34.75 -14.98 7.15
C SER A 153 -36.17 -14.50 7.47
N GLY A 154 -36.79 -13.82 6.52
CA GLY A 154 -38.20 -13.45 6.58
C GLY A 154 -39.17 -14.61 6.30
N ASN A 155 -38.67 -15.73 5.74
CA ASN A 155 -39.47 -16.94 5.53
C ASN A 155 -38.60 -18.21 5.74
N PRO A 156 -38.36 -18.61 7.00
CA PRO A 156 -37.46 -19.73 7.31
C PRO A 156 -37.99 -21.10 6.86
N ARG A 157 -39.25 -21.21 6.44
CA ARG A 157 -39.79 -22.44 5.84
C ARG A 157 -39.35 -22.61 4.39
N VAL A 158 -39.08 -21.53 3.69
CA VAL A 158 -38.55 -21.51 2.31
C VAL A 158 -37.03 -21.53 2.29
N ALA A 159 -36.42 -20.63 3.05
CA ALA A 159 -34.97 -20.55 3.19
C ALA A 159 -34.63 -20.18 4.63
N SER A 160 -33.92 -21.04 5.35
CA SER A 160 -33.40 -20.76 6.67
C SER A 160 -31.98 -20.20 6.56
N VAL A 161 -31.59 -19.30 7.45
CA VAL A 161 -30.21 -18.79 7.56
C VAL A 161 -29.83 -18.69 9.05
N THR A 162 -28.63 -19.12 9.38
CA THR A 162 -28.08 -18.92 10.72
C THR A 162 -27.54 -17.49 10.86
N VAL A 163 -27.35 -17.02 12.09
CA VAL A 163 -26.85 -15.66 12.37
C VAL A 163 -25.48 -15.39 11.72
N ASP A 164 -24.67 -16.43 11.53
CA ASP A 164 -23.35 -16.43 10.90
C ASP A 164 -23.38 -16.66 9.37
N GLY A 165 -24.57 -16.63 8.73
CA GLY A 165 -24.70 -16.61 7.28
C GLY A 165 -24.86 -17.98 6.60
N ARG A 166 -24.99 -19.10 7.33
CA ARG A 166 -25.24 -20.42 6.70
C ARG A 166 -26.66 -20.51 6.21
N LEU A 167 -26.84 -20.37 4.89
CA LEU A 167 -28.11 -20.40 4.19
C LEU A 167 -28.44 -21.81 3.72
N HIS A 168 -29.67 -22.24 3.96
CA HIS A 168 -30.24 -23.51 3.47
C HIS A 168 -31.58 -23.26 2.76
N ALA A 169 -31.63 -23.53 1.47
CA ALA A 169 -32.84 -23.48 0.66
C ALA A 169 -33.69 -24.73 0.95
N LEU A 170 -34.85 -24.60 1.59
CA LEU A 170 -35.64 -25.75 2.10
C LEU A 170 -36.78 -26.15 1.17
N ALA A 171 -37.61 -25.21 0.73
CA ALA A 171 -38.80 -25.48 -0.05
C ALA A 171 -39.02 -24.40 -1.13
N PRO A 172 -39.68 -24.74 -2.25
CA PRO A 172 -39.97 -23.75 -3.28
C PRO A 172 -40.80 -22.59 -2.75
N GLY A 173 -40.45 -21.37 -3.19
CA GLY A 173 -41.09 -20.13 -2.76
C GLY A 173 -40.11 -18.93 -2.76
N ARG A 174 -40.54 -17.84 -2.15
CA ARG A 174 -39.74 -16.63 -2.01
C ARG A 174 -39.41 -16.36 -0.55
N ALA A 175 -38.17 -15.91 -0.30
CA ALA A 175 -37.71 -15.50 1.00
C ALA A 175 -36.80 -14.26 0.86
N ALA A 176 -36.87 -13.36 1.84
CA ALA A 176 -35.92 -12.27 1.99
C ALA A 176 -34.93 -12.64 3.08
N VAL A 177 -33.64 -12.61 2.79
CA VAL A 177 -32.58 -12.71 3.78
C VAL A 177 -32.10 -11.31 4.11
N THR A 178 -32.13 -10.93 5.38
CA THR A 178 -31.72 -9.63 5.87
C THR A 178 -30.36 -9.76 6.56
N ALA A 179 -29.38 -8.99 6.11
CA ALA A 179 -28.10 -8.79 6.76
C ALA A 179 -28.12 -7.46 7.54
N ARG A 180 -27.55 -7.44 8.76
CA ARG A 180 -27.48 -6.27 9.64
C ARG A 180 -26.11 -6.12 10.27
N ALA A 181 -25.62 -4.86 10.30
CA ALA A 181 -24.47 -4.44 11.09
C ALA A 181 -24.76 -3.04 11.63
N GLY A 182 -24.98 -2.90 12.94
CA GLY A 182 -25.43 -1.62 13.52
C GLY A 182 -26.66 -1.06 12.80
N PRO A 183 -26.61 0.20 12.29
CA PRO A 183 -27.69 0.82 11.53
C PRO A 183 -27.82 0.31 10.09
N ALA A 184 -26.75 -0.26 9.52
CA ALA A 184 -26.77 -0.74 8.14
C ALA A 184 -27.62 -2.00 7.97
N VAL A 185 -28.38 -2.04 6.90
CA VAL A 185 -29.25 -3.17 6.54
C VAL A 185 -29.16 -3.43 5.04
N GLN A 186 -28.95 -4.68 4.67
CA GLN A 186 -29.02 -5.15 3.29
C GLN A 186 -29.98 -6.31 3.18
N ILE A 187 -30.80 -6.31 2.14
CA ILE A 187 -31.79 -7.37 1.91
C ILE A 187 -31.49 -8.09 0.60
N LEU A 188 -31.28 -9.40 0.70
CA LEU A 188 -31.13 -10.30 -0.43
C LEU A 188 -32.47 -10.99 -0.70
N GLN A 189 -33.06 -10.75 -1.88
CA GLN A 189 -34.30 -11.42 -2.32
C GLN A 189 -33.94 -12.74 -2.97
N LEU A 190 -34.55 -13.84 -2.47
CA LEU A 190 -34.29 -15.20 -2.93
C LEU A 190 -35.56 -15.84 -3.50
N GLU A 191 -35.40 -16.50 -4.64
CA GLU A 191 -36.36 -17.47 -5.16
C GLU A 191 -35.81 -18.89 -4.99
N VAL A 192 -36.49 -19.73 -4.23
CA VAL A 192 -36.16 -21.15 -4.16
C VAL A 192 -37.06 -21.89 -5.15
N VAL A 193 -36.44 -22.62 -6.10
CA VAL A 193 -37.13 -23.41 -7.10
C VAL A 193 -37.16 -24.88 -6.74
N PRO A 194 -38.13 -25.68 -7.28
CA PRO A 194 -38.16 -27.12 -7.02
C PRO A 194 -36.85 -27.82 -7.40
N ASN A 195 -36.44 -28.77 -6.60
CA ASN A 195 -35.29 -29.61 -6.92
C ASN A 195 -35.66 -30.64 -8.00
N THR A 196 -35.19 -30.43 -9.19
CA THR A 196 -35.33 -31.33 -10.34
C THR A 196 -34.01 -31.89 -10.82
N VAL A 197 -32.94 -31.75 -10.01
CA VAL A 197 -31.56 -32.20 -10.34
C VAL A 197 -31.49 -33.72 -10.28
N VAL A 198 -31.24 -34.36 -11.41
CA VAL A 198 -30.99 -35.81 -11.49
C VAL A 198 -29.54 -36.16 -11.82
N GLY A 199 -28.81 -35.23 -12.42
CA GLY A 199 -27.38 -35.38 -12.76
C GLY A 199 -26.60 -34.10 -12.50
N LEU A 200 -25.40 -34.27 -12.01
CA LEU A 200 -24.41 -33.21 -11.79
C LEU A 200 -23.08 -33.70 -12.33
N ALA A 201 -22.37 -32.88 -13.09
CA ALA A 201 -21.02 -33.16 -13.56
C ALA A 201 -20.13 -31.95 -13.37
N LEU A 202 -18.87 -32.19 -13.12
CA LEU A 202 -17.83 -31.18 -12.89
C LEU A 202 -16.74 -31.33 -13.95
N GLU A 203 -16.39 -30.23 -14.61
CA GLU A 203 -15.37 -30.19 -15.66
C GLU A 203 -14.33 -29.09 -15.35
N PRO A 204 -13.02 -29.43 -15.48
CA PRO A 204 -12.46 -30.74 -15.79
C PRO A 204 -12.61 -31.72 -14.61
N ALA A 205 -12.80 -33.01 -14.88
CA ALA A 205 -12.87 -34.05 -13.82
C ALA A 205 -11.49 -34.32 -13.17
N THR A 206 -10.41 -34.03 -13.87
CA THR A 206 -9.03 -34.08 -13.35
C THR A 206 -8.22 -32.92 -13.88
N ALA A 207 -7.30 -32.40 -13.06
CA ALA A 207 -6.34 -31.39 -13.48
C ALA A 207 -4.95 -31.67 -12.89
N ALA A 208 -3.91 -31.43 -13.70
CA ALA A 208 -2.52 -31.39 -13.27
C ALA A 208 -2.00 -29.97 -13.50
N VAL A 209 -1.58 -29.30 -12.43
CA VAL A 209 -1.24 -27.87 -12.43
C VAL A 209 0.02 -27.62 -11.61
N ARG A 210 0.61 -26.44 -11.75
CA ARG A 210 1.61 -25.93 -10.82
C ARG A 210 0.93 -25.12 -9.71
N THR A 211 1.57 -24.96 -8.59
CA THR A 211 1.12 -24.00 -7.57
C THR A 211 0.92 -22.62 -8.20
N GLY A 212 -0.18 -21.97 -7.85
CA GLY A 212 -0.57 -20.67 -8.39
C GLY A 212 -1.23 -20.68 -9.78
N ASP A 213 -1.30 -21.82 -10.49
CA ASP A 213 -2.13 -21.91 -11.69
C ASP A 213 -3.61 -22.00 -11.28
N VAL A 214 -4.47 -21.21 -11.93
CA VAL A 214 -5.90 -21.18 -11.64
C VAL A 214 -6.64 -22.16 -12.54
N VAL A 215 -7.44 -23.04 -11.92
CA VAL A 215 -8.37 -23.95 -12.63
C VAL A 215 -9.79 -23.46 -12.42
N ARG A 216 -10.49 -23.18 -13.51
CA ARG A 216 -11.92 -22.82 -13.45
C ARG A 216 -12.78 -24.05 -13.69
N PHE A 217 -13.50 -24.45 -12.65
CA PHE A 217 -14.42 -25.57 -12.72
C PHE A 217 -15.80 -25.12 -13.22
N ALA A 218 -16.28 -25.81 -14.24
CA ALA A 218 -17.63 -25.63 -14.75
C ALA A 218 -18.55 -26.76 -14.26
N VAL A 219 -19.72 -26.39 -13.74
CA VAL A 219 -20.72 -27.36 -13.29
C VAL A 219 -21.82 -27.47 -14.33
N SER A 220 -22.15 -28.68 -14.74
CA SER A 220 -23.32 -28.98 -15.54
C SER A 220 -24.36 -29.76 -14.74
N ALA A 221 -25.55 -29.19 -14.57
CA ALA A 221 -26.66 -29.84 -13.88
C ALA A 221 -27.81 -30.13 -14.87
N LYS A 222 -28.45 -31.30 -14.76
CA LYS A 222 -29.51 -31.76 -15.68
C LYS A 222 -30.74 -32.21 -14.91
N GLN A 223 -31.92 -31.95 -15.51
CA GLN A 223 -33.20 -32.50 -15.10
C GLN A 223 -33.44 -33.90 -15.72
N ALA A 224 -34.45 -34.63 -15.24
CA ALA A 224 -34.82 -35.93 -15.80
C ALA A 224 -35.17 -35.87 -17.30
N SER A 225 -35.63 -34.74 -17.80
CA SER A 225 -35.87 -34.47 -19.23
C SER A 225 -34.58 -34.26 -20.04
N GLY A 226 -33.40 -34.23 -19.43
CA GLY A 226 -32.13 -33.88 -20.06
C GLY A 226 -31.90 -32.37 -20.20
N ARG A 227 -32.86 -31.51 -19.84
CA ARG A 227 -32.68 -30.06 -19.92
C ARG A 227 -31.67 -29.59 -18.87
N PRO A 228 -30.79 -28.61 -19.22
CA PRO A 228 -29.85 -28.03 -18.27
C PRO A 228 -30.59 -27.22 -17.20
N ILE A 229 -29.99 -27.15 -16.01
CA ILE A 229 -30.34 -26.23 -14.94
C ILE A 229 -29.25 -25.18 -14.91
N GLY A 230 -29.58 -23.94 -15.24
CA GLY A 230 -28.65 -22.81 -15.23
C GLY A 230 -29.02 -21.77 -14.19
N ASP A 231 -28.21 -20.74 -14.04
CA ASP A 231 -28.42 -19.55 -13.21
C ASP A 231 -28.69 -19.86 -11.72
N VAL A 232 -28.08 -20.92 -11.21
CA VAL A 232 -28.14 -21.29 -9.80
C VAL A 232 -26.72 -21.54 -9.28
N PRO A 233 -26.33 -20.94 -8.15
CA PRO A 233 -25.03 -21.20 -7.55
C PRO A 233 -24.97 -22.62 -7.00
N VAL A 234 -23.76 -23.18 -6.99
CA VAL A 234 -23.45 -24.45 -6.38
C VAL A 234 -22.71 -24.25 -5.06
N GLU A 235 -22.85 -25.19 -4.17
CA GLU A 235 -22.01 -25.28 -2.98
C GLU A 235 -20.65 -25.88 -3.37
N TRP A 236 -19.57 -25.19 -3.08
CA TRP A 236 -18.22 -25.67 -3.28
C TRP A 236 -17.63 -26.17 -1.98
N ALA A 237 -16.97 -27.30 -2.04
CA ALA A 237 -16.16 -27.84 -0.96
C ALA A 237 -14.79 -28.26 -1.50
N LEU A 238 -13.77 -28.09 -0.66
CA LEU A 238 -12.39 -28.44 -0.97
C LEU A 238 -11.86 -29.36 0.13
N THR A 239 -11.34 -30.50 -0.26
CA THR A 239 -10.61 -31.42 0.63
C THR A 239 -9.18 -31.55 0.14
N ALA A 240 -8.23 -31.32 1.04
CA ALA A 240 -6.80 -31.50 0.79
C ALA A 240 -6.31 -32.73 1.55
N ALA A 241 -5.70 -33.67 0.86
CA ALA A 241 -4.95 -34.75 1.52
C ALA A 241 -3.68 -34.19 2.19
N THR A 242 -3.03 -33.24 1.50
CA THR A 242 -1.90 -32.42 1.99
C THR A 242 -1.94 -31.09 1.28
N GLY A 243 -1.45 -30.04 1.96
CA GLY A 243 -1.29 -28.74 1.34
C GLY A 243 -2.42 -27.75 1.59
N ILE A 244 -2.29 -26.56 0.99
CA ILE A 244 -3.20 -25.43 1.10
C ILE A 244 -3.67 -25.04 -0.29
N ALA A 245 -4.98 -24.89 -0.46
CA ALA A 245 -5.61 -24.42 -1.69
C ALA A 245 -6.92 -23.72 -1.37
N HIS A 246 -7.42 -22.98 -2.34
CA HIS A 246 -8.70 -22.23 -2.24
C HIS A 246 -9.56 -22.50 -3.47
N ILE A 247 -10.86 -22.40 -3.28
CA ILE A 247 -11.85 -22.33 -4.36
C ILE A 247 -12.82 -21.21 -4.02
N ASP A 248 -13.10 -20.35 -5.01
CA ASP A 248 -14.06 -19.26 -4.84
C ASP A 248 -15.49 -19.69 -5.21
N PRO A 249 -16.50 -18.85 -4.90
CA PRO A 249 -17.90 -19.13 -5.25
C PRO A 249 -18.15 -19.30 -6.76
N GLU A 250 -17.28 -18.77 -7.61
CA GLU A 250 -17.33 -18.89 -9.07
C GLU A 250 -16.66 -20.15 -9.60
N GLY A 251 -16.08 -20.99 -8.72
CA GLY A 251 -15.42 -22.25 -9.06
C GLY A 251 -13.98 -22.10 -9.54
N ALA A 252 -13.31 -20.99 -9.26
CA ALA A 252 -11.90 -20.81 -9.55
C ALA A 252 -11.05 -21.37 -8.39
N PHE A 253 -10.33 -22.45 -8.66
CA PHE A 253 -9.43 -23.13 -7.75
C PHE A 253 -8.00 -22.64 -7.95
N VAL A 254 -7.26 -22.50 -6.86
CA VAL A 254 -5.81 -22.27 -6.86
C VAL A 254 -5.15 -23.05 -5.71
N ALA A 255 -4.07 -23.77 -6.02
CA ALA A 255 -3.22 -24.39 -5.00
C ALA A 255 -2.08 -23.45 -4.59
N GLU A 256 -1.96 -23.16 -3.31
CA GLU A 256 -0.84 -22.39 -2.77
C GLU A 256 0.39 -23.26 -2.48
N THR A 257 0.17 -24.54 -2.19
CA THR A 257 1.26 -25.49 -1.97
C THR A 257 1.07 -26.74 -2.81
N PRO A 258 2.15 -27.50 -3.10
CA PRO A 258 2.03 -28.79 -3.77
C PRO A 258 1.16 -29.77 -2.99
N GLY A 259 0.33 -30.56 -3.68
CA GLY A 259 -0.54 -31.53 -3.02
C GLY A 259 -1.55 -32.20 -3.93
N LEU A 260 -2.38 -33.02 -3.32
CA LEU A 260 -3.55 -33.65 -3.94
C LEU A 260 -4.81 -33.09 -3.32
N TYR A 261 -5.71 -32.64 -4.16
CA TYR A 261 -6.92 -31.92 -3.77
C TYR A 261 -8.13 -32.55 -4.43
N THR A 262 -9.24 -32.61 -3.70
CA THR A 262 -10.55 -32.98 -4.24
C THR A 262 -11.45 -31.74 -4.17
N VAL A 263 -11.92 -31.29 -5.32
CA VAL A 263 -12.91 -30.24 -5.45
C VAL A 263 -14.28 -30.90 -5.58
N THR A 264 -15.21 -30.54 -4.73
CA THR A 264 -16.58 -31.06 -4.75
C THR A 264 -17.56 -29.93 -5.04
N ALA A 265 -18.41 -30.11 -6.02
CA ALA A 265 -19.57 -29.27 -6.28
C ALA A 265 -20.83 -29.97 -5.80
N ALA A 266 -21.72 -29.28 -5.09
CA ALA A 266 -22.99 -29.84 -4.62
C ALA A 266 -24.17 -28.95 -5.05
N LEU A 267 -25.25 -29.58 -5.53
CA LEU A 267 -26.48 -28.92 -5.93
C LEU A 267 -27.69 -29.84 -5.74
N GLY A 268 -28.67 -29.41 -4.97
CA GLY A 268 -29.92 -30.15 -4.78
C GLY A 268 -29.71 -31.58 -4.23
N GLY A 269 -28.72 -31.79 -3.37
CA GLY A 269 -28.38 -33.10 -2.79
C GLY A 269 -27.62 -34.04 -3.74
N ARG A 270 -27.18 -33.57 -4.91
CA ARG A 270 -26.25 -34.27 -5.79
C ARG A 270 -24.86 -33.65 -5.65
N THR A 271 -23.82 -34.49 -5.78
CA THR A 271 -22.43 -34.08 -5.75
C THR A 271 -21.69 -34.54 -7.02
N ALA A 272 -20.71 -33.76 -7.43
CA ALA A 272 -19.73 -34.13 -8.43
C ALA A 272 -18.34 -33.73 -7.93
N GLU A 273 -17.32 -34.55 -8.23
CA GLU A 273 -15.97 -34.37 -7.72
C GLU A 273 -14.98 -34.26 -8.87
N ALA A 274 -13.91 -33.52 -8.63
CA ALA A 274 -12.74 -33.42 -9.49
C ALA A 274 -11.47 -33.55 -8.67
N LEU A 275 -10.47 -34.20 -9.25
CA LEU A 275 -9.16 -34.39 -8.62
C LEU A 275 -8.15 -33.43 -9.22
N VAL A 276 -7.42 -32.70 -8.35
CA VAL A 276 -6.35 -31.80 -8.76
C VAL A 276 -5.04 -32.25 -8.14
N ARG A 277 -4.03 -32.39 -8.99
CA ARG A 277 -2.64 -32.58 -8.57
C ARG A 277 -1.88 -31.29 -8.83
N ALA A 278 -1.37 -30.65 -7.78
CA ALA A 278 -0.53 -29.48 -7.86
C ALA A 278 0.94 -29.84 -7.60
N GLU A 279 1.81 -29.43 -8.51
CA GLU A 279 3.26 -29.56 -8.41
C GLU A 279 3.91 -28.21 -8.10
N PRO A 280 5.13 -28.17 -7.54
CA PRO A 280 5.83 -26.92 -7.28
C PRO A 280 6.01 -26.08 -8.54
N ARG A 281 5.80 -24.76 -8.44
CA ARG A 281 6.12 -23.81 -9.51
C ARG A 281 7.63 -23.55 -9.53
N ARG A 282 8.32 -24.13 -10.48
CA ARG A 282 9.79 -24.03 -10.57
C ARG A 282 10.19 -22.88 -11.49
N VAL A 283 10.17 -21.66 -10.98
CA VAL A 283 10.52 -20.44 -11.74
C VAL A 283 11.80 -19.77 -11.27
N THR A 284 12.38 -20.25 -10.16
CA THR A 284 13.60 -19.68 -9.56
C THR A 284 14.78 -19.75 -10.51
N ARG A 285 15.54 -18.66 -10.62
CA ARG A 285 16.79 -18.56 -11.39
C ARG A 285 17.72 -17.54 -10.76
N GLY A 286 19.00 -17.61 -11.10
CA GLY A 286 20.01 -16.69 -10.59
C GLY A 286 19.81 -15.26 -11.08
N ILE A 287 20.43 -14.33 -10.36
CA ILE A 287 20.55 -12.92 -10.71
C ILE A 287 22.02 -12.53 -10.64
N GLU A 288 22.56 -11.99 -11.73
CA GLU A 288 23.92 -11.50 -11.86
C GLU A 288 23.99 -10.05 -11.43
N VAL A 289 24.96 -9.68 -10.59
CA VAL A 289 25.35 -8.30 -10.35
C VAL A 289 26.33 -7.89 -11.45
N ARG A 290 25.88 -7.07 -12.38
CA ARG A 290 26.71 -6.56 -13.48
C ARG A 290 27.61 -5.41 -13.06
N ALA A 291 27.06 -4.53 -12.21
CA ALA A 291 27.79 -3.37 -11.69
C ALA A 291 27.13 -2.85 -10.42
N HIS A 292 27.94 -2.14 -9.63
CA HIS A 292 27.49 -1.33 -8.51
C HIS A 292 28.17 0.04 -8.60
N LEU A 293 27.37 1.12 -8.58
CA LEU A 293 27.81 2.50 -8.62
C LEU A 293 27.49 3.18 -7.29
N ALA A 294 28.49 3.28 -6.42
CA ALA A 294 28.37 4.02 -5.17
C ALA A 294 28.24 5.53 -5.42
N THR A 295 27.43 6.21 -4.61
CA THR A 295 27.15 7.65 -4.73
C THR A 295 27.62 8.42 -3.50
N LYS A 296 27.87 9.73 -3.67
CA LYS A 296 28.30 10.62 -2.58
C LYS A 296 27.16 11.09 -1.67
N VAL A 297 25.92 10.93 -2.13
CA VAL A 297 24.70 11.25 -1.38
C VAL A 297 23.72 10.08 -1.53
N ARG A 298 22.79 9.91 -0.58
CA ARG A 298 21.79 8.85 -0.62
C ARG A 298 20.91 8.99 -1.86
N THR A 299 20.64 7.88 -2.50
CA THR A 299 19.76 7.82 -3.69
C THR A 299 18.30 7.62 -3.31
N ALA A 300 17.41 7.94 -4.23
CA ALA A 300 15.98 7.70 -4.11
C ALA A 300 15.49 6.86 -5.32
N GLU A 301 14.94 7.48 -6.35
CA GLU A 301 14.38 6.80 -7.52
C GLU A 301 15.30 6.81 -8.74
N VAL A 302 14.94 6.04 -9.75
CA VAL A 302 15.66 5.96 -11.02
C VAL A 302 14.70 5.98 -12.19
N TRP A 303 15.08 6.70 -13.25
CA TRP A 303 14.39 6.67 -14.53
C TRP A 303 15.38 6.46 -15.67
N VAL A 304 15.14 5.47 -16.52
CA VAL A 304 15.97 5.25 -17.71
C VAL A 304 15.41 6.06 -18.86
N HIS A 305 16.26 6.95 -19.42
CA HIS A 305 15.87 7.72 -20.59
C HIS A 305 15.48 6.80 -21.76
N PRO A 306 14.45 7.14 -22.57
CA PRO A 306 13.98 6.29 -23.68
C PRO A 306 15.05 5.86 -24.69
N SER A 307 16.12 6.66 -24.87
CA SER A 307 17.25 6.28 -25.74
C SER A 307 18.10 5.12 -25.18
N GLY A 308 18.01 4.79 -23.88
CA GLY A 308 18.85 3.79 -23.23
C GLY A 308 20.32 4.20 -23.03
N GLN A 309 20.70 5.45 -23.33
CA GLN A 309 22.10 5.91 -23.19
C GLN A 309 22.44 6.34 -21.78
N CYS A 310 21.50 7.00 -21.10
CA CYS A 310 21.65 7.48 -19.75
C CYS A 310 20.40 7.21 -18.91
N LEU A 311 20.55 7.17 -17.60
CA LEU A 311 19.46 7.20 -16.65
C LEU A 311 19.61 8.42 -15.72
N TYR A 312 18.51 8.80 -15.11
CA TYR A 312 18.46 9.83 -14.06
C TYR A 312 18.25 9.16 -12.72
N LEU A 313 19.13 9.49 -11.76
CA LEU A 313 19.12 8.94 -10.41
C LEU A 313 18.91 10.08 -9.42
N THR A 314 17.76 10.09 -8.76
CA THR A 314 17.42 11.10 -7.77
C THR A 314 18.11 10.86 -6.43
N THR A 315 18.07 11.84 -5.54
CA THR A 315 18.82 11.78 -4.29
C THR A 315 18.03 12.38 -3.11
N ILE A 316 18.35 11.89 -1.91
CA ILE A 316 17.95 12.51 -0.65
C ILE A 316 18.91 13.70 -0.38
N ALA A 317 18.96 14.60 -1.35
CA ALA A 317 19.81 15.79 -1.35
C ALA A 317 19.31 16.80 -2.40
N ASP A 318 20.24 17.58 -2.94
CA ASP A 318 20.03 18.73 -3.81
C ASP A 318 20.26 18.46 -5.30
N ARG A 319 20.35 17.19 -5.73
CA ARG A 319 20.75 16.85 -7.11
C ARG A 319 20.10 15.61 -7.68
N VAL A 320 19.98 15.62 -9.01
CA VAL A 320 19.70 14.44 -9.83
C VAL A 320 20.96 14.14 -10.64
N TYR A 321 21.47 12.91 -10.53
CA TYR A 321 22.60 12.46 -11.34
C TYR A 321 22.14 12.01 -12.72
N ALA A 322 22.87 12.40 -13.78
CA ALA A 322 22.82 11.76 -15.08
C ALA A 322 23.91 10.69 -15.12
N VAL A 323 23.52 9.43 -15.26
CA VAL A 323 24.41 8.28 -15.25
C VAL A 323 24.43 7.65 -16.62
N SER A 324 25.61 7.61 -17.27
CA SER A 324 25.77 6.87 -18.53
C SER A 324 25.66 5.37 -18.28
N ILE A 325 24.80 4.72 -19.04
CA ILE A 325 24.56 3.28 -19.06
C ILE A 325 24.78 2.69 -20.47
N ALA A 326 25.52 3.41 -21.32
CA ALA A 326 25.92 2.92 -22.65
C ALA A 326 26.64 1.57 -22.55
N ASP A 327 27.42 1.36 -21.50
CA ASP A 327 27.87 0.05 -21.03
C ASP A 327 27.25 -0.22 -19.64
N PRO A 328 26.23 -1.07 -19.55
CA PRO A 328 25.60 -1.39 -18.27
C PRO A 328 26.52 -2.08 -17.24
N ALA A 329 27.65 -2.64 -17.68
CA ALA A 329 28.64 -3.21 -16.77
C ALA A 329 29.62 -2.15 -16.20
N SER A 330 29.56 -0.91 -16.69
CA SER A 330 30.42 0.19 -16.25
C SER A 330 29.66 1.53 -16.19
N PRO A 331 28.59 1.63 -15.36
CA PRO A 331 27.81 2.85 -15.23
C PRO A 331 28.66 3.97 -14.62
N ARG A 332 28.47 5.21 -15.10
CA ARG A 332 29.27 6.36 -14.64
C ARG A 332 28.39 7.60 -14.52
N ILE A 333 28.51 8.32 -13.40
CA ILE A 333 27.95 9.68 -13.29
C ILE A 333 28.72 10.57 -14.28
N VAL A 334 28.01 11.15 -15.22
CA VAL A 334 28.57 12.01 -16.28
C VAL A 334 28.14 13.46 -16.11
N ASP A 335 27.01 13.71 -15.43
CA ASP A 335 26.51 15.05 -15.15
C ASP A 335 25.60 15.05 -13.92
N SER A 336 25.15 16.22 -13.48
CA SER A 336 24.15 16.39 -12.43
C SER A 336 23.36 17.69 -12.57
N MET A 337 22.07 17.63 -12.35
CA MET A 337 21.21 18.82 -12.20
C MET A 337 21.10 19.17 -10.71
N MET A 338 21.45 20.41 -10.36
CA MET A 338 21.39 20.92 -8.99
C MET A 338 20.14 21.77 -8.78
N THR A 339 19.52 21.64 -7.60
CA THR A 339 18.41 22.50 -7.19
C THR A 339 18.42 22.74 -5.67
N ASP A 340 17.76 23.81 -5.20
CA ASP A 340 17.55 24.01 -3.76
C ASP A 340 16.49 23.01 -3.24
N ALA A 341 16.96 21.87 -2.76
CA ALA A 341 16.15 20.79 -2.19
C ALA A 341 16.94 20.05 -1.10
N ARG A 342 16.26 19.33 -0.25
CA ARG A 342 16.82 18.32 0.65
C ARG A 342 16.41 16.92 0.28
N PHE A 343 15.42 16.82 -0.59
CA PHE A 343 14.89 15.57 -1.08
C PHE A 343 14.32 15.75 -2.48
N ILE A 344 14.82 14.97 -3.41
CA ILE A 344 14.31 14.82 -4.77
C ILE A 344 13.88 13.37 -4.87
N ASN A 345 12.56 13.12 -4.74
CA ASN A 345 12.05 11.75 -4.73
C ASN A 345 12.05 11.16 -6.13
N ASP A 346 11.36 11.79 -7.06
CA ASP A 346 10.98 11.17 -8.32
C ASP A 346 11.50 11.96 -9.54
N VAL A 347 11.68 11.24 -10.66
CA VAL A 347 12.08 11.80 -11.96
C VAL A 347 11.49 10.98 -13.09
N MET A 348 10.95 11.65 -14.11
CA MET A 348 10.44 11.00 -15.30
C MET A 348 10.61 11.90 -16.52
N THR A 349 10.84 11.31 -17.70
CA THR A 349 10.83 12.04 -18.98
C THR A 349 9.49 11.90 -19.72
N THR A 350 9.25 12.77 -20.70
CA THR A 350 8.23 12.55 -21.71
C THR A 350 8.52 11.26 -22.48
N GLU A 351 7.49 10.71 -23.13
CA GLU A 351 7.59 9.46 -23.90
C GLU A 351 8.61 9.56 -25.05
N ASP A 352 8.79 10.76 -25.62
CA ASP A 352 9.78 11.04 -26.67
C ASP A 352 11.19 11.35 -26.14
N GLY A 353 11.34 11.43 -24.81
CA GLY A 353 12.62 11.70 -24.14
C GLY A 353 13.12 13.14 -24.28
N ARG A 354 12.33 14.09 -24.80
CA ARG A 354 12.81 15.46 -25.03
C ARG A 354 12.87 16.31 -23.77
N TYR A 355 11.91 16.11 -22.88
CA TYR A 355 11.80 16.85 -21.63
C TYR A 355 11.64 15.88 -20.46
N GLY A 356 11.92 16.36 -19.27
CA GLY A 356 11.67 15.62 -18.06
C GLY A 356 11.25 16.52 -16.92
N VAL A 357 10.75 15.87 -15.88
CA VAL A 357 10.35 16.49 -14.62
C VAL A 357 11.02 15.75 -13.48
N PHE A 358 11.49 16.46 -12.47
CA PHE A 358 11.82 15.86 -11.17
C PHE A 358 11.17 16.65 -10.04
N THR A 359 10.86 15.96 -8.96
CA THR A 359 10.19 16.51 -7.78
C THR A 359 11.15 17.27 -6.89
N ARG A 360 10.62 18.12 -5.98
CA ARG A 360 11.42 18.97 -5.12
C ARG A 360 10.76 19.19 -3.77
N GLU A 361 11.47 18.76 -2.72
CA GLU A 361 11.05 18.91 -1.33
C GLU A 361 12.15 19.54 -0.47
N GLY A 362 11.78 20.17 0.64
CA GLY A 362 12.68 20.71 1.64
C GLY A 362 13.53 21.88 1.15
N ALA A 363 13.06 22.65 0.18
CA ALA A 363 13.72 23.86 -0.30
C ALA A 363 13.95 24.89 0.82
N SER A 364 15.14 25.52 0.86
CA SER A 364 15.52 26.47 1.92
C SER A 364 14.62 27.71 1.94
N ASN A 365 14.11 28.10 0.78
CA ASN A 365 13.17 29.21 0.59
C ASN A 365 11.69 28.82 0.75
N ARG A 366 11.39 27.55 1.09
CA ARG A 366 10.04 26.95 1.22
C ARG A 366 9.21 27.01 -0.07
N LYS A 367 9.84 27.15 -1.23
CA LYS A 367 9.20 27.06 -2.54
C LYS A 367 9.56 25.72 -3.17
N ASN A 368 8.87 24.70 -2.76
CA ASN A 368 9.00 23.36 -3.33
C ASN A 368 8.23 23.27 -4.67
N GLY A 369 8.08 22.08 -5.22
CA GLY A 369 7.34 21.82 -6.44
C GLY A 369 8.07 20.89 -7.38
N ILE A 370 8.11 21.22 -8.67
CA ILE A 370 8.81 20.43 -9.68
C ILE A 370 9.81 21.29 -10.45
N VAL A 371 10.80 20.63 -11.04
CA VAL A 371 11.76 21.22 -11.97
C VAL A 371 11.60 20.53 -13.32
N ILE A 372 11.50 21.32 -14.38
CA ILE A 372 11.41 20.86 -15.76
C ILE A 372 12.80 20.99 -16.40
N PHE A 373 13.23 19.97 -17.16
CA PHE A 373 14.53 19.95 -17.80
C PHE A 373 14.45 19.46 -19.25
N ASP A 374 15.38 19.95 -20.07
CA ASP A 374 15.65 19.47 -21.42
C ASP A 374 16.50 18.19 -21.33
N ALA A 375 16.02 17.11 -21.92
CA ALA A 375 16.64 15.80 -21.95
C ALA A 375 17.06 15.37 -23.38
N THR A 376 17.06 16.30 -24.35
CA THR A 376 17.45 16.01 -25.74
C THR A 376 18.88 15.50 -25.86
N GLU A 377 19.76 15.93 -24.95
CA GLU A 377 21.06 15.33 -24.70
C GLU A 377 21.00 14.50 -23.41
N PRO A 378 20.64 13.23 -23.47
CA PRO A 378 20.25 12.46 -22.27
C PRO A 378 21.30 12.43 -21.15
N CYS A 379 22.57 12.50 -21.52
CA CYS A 379 23.69 12.46 -20.57
C CYS A 379 24.12 13.85 -20.07
N HIS A 380 23.57 14.93 -20.64
CA HIS A 380 23.85 16.31 -20.27
C HIS A 380 22.53 17.14 -20.20
N PRO A 381 21.61 16.76 -19.33
CA PRO A 381 20.30 17.43 -19.22
C PRO A 381 20.48 18.85 -18.67
N LYS A 382 19.55 19.75 -19.05
CA LYS A 382 19.59 21.16 -18.66
C LYS A 382 18.27 21.61 -18.08
N THR A 383 18.28 22.21 -16.91
CA THR A 383 17.07 22.83 -16.32
C THR A 383 16.51 23.91 -17.24
N ILE A 384 15.22 23.87 -17.49
CA ILE A 384 14.48 24.86 -18.28
C ILE A 384 13.71 25.82 -17.37
N ALA A 385 12.86 25.25 -16.48
CA ALA A 385 11.93 25.98 -15.65
C ALA A 385 11.65 25.24 -14.34
N GLY A 386 10.97 25.90 -13.42
CA GLY A 386 10.39 25.29 -12.23
C GLY A 386 8.95 25.70 -12.07
N TYR A 387 8.14 24.85 -11.48
CA TYR A 387 6.78 25.17 -11.10
C TYR A 387 6.62 25.02 -9.57
N THR A 388 6.31 26.13 -8.89
CA THR A 388 6.21 26.21 -7.42
C THR A 388 4.96 26.93 -6.93
N GLU A 389 4.13 27.47 -7.83
CA GLU A 389 3.09 28.45 -7.48
C GLU A 389 2.00 27.86 -6.60
N THR A 390 1.51 26.65 -6.90
CA THR A 390 0.38 26.03 -6.20
C THR A 390 0.77 24.79 -5.38
N VAL A 391 2.04 24.39 -5.43
CA VAL A 391 2.60 23.16 -4.83
C VAL A 391 3.82 23.45 -3.95
N SER A 392 3.83 24.61 -3.32
CA SER A 392 4.96 25.07 -2.49
C SER A 392 5.19 24.22 -1.23
N GLY A 393 4.23 23.39 -0.82
CA GLY A 393 4.35 22.48 0.31
C GLY A 393 5.32 21.32 0.08
N GLY A 394 5.44 20.86 -1.14
CA GLY A 394 6.27 19.76 -1.60
C GLY A 394 5.55 18.97 -2.69
N VAL A 395 6.33 18.26 -3.49
CA VAL A 395 5.84 17.30 -4.48
C VAL A 395 6.66 16.02 -4.31
N HIS A 396 5.99 14.94 -3.91
CA HIS A 396 6.64 13.67 -3.64
C HIS A 396 6.80 12.84 -4.91
N SER A 397 5.71 12.57 -5.64
CA SER A 397 5.74 11.75 -6.86
C SER A 397 5.23 12.52 -8.07
N SER A 398 5.66 12.10 -9.26
CA SER A 398 5.29 12.69 -10.53
C SER A 398 5.18 11.64 -11.63
N TYR A 399 4.19 11.75 -12.49
CA TYR A 399 4.03 10.92 -13.69
C TYR A 399 3.80 11.81 -14.91
N VAL A 400 4.64 11.65 -15.93
CA VAL A 400 4.52 12.43 -17.18
C VAL A 400 3.77 11.61 -18.21
N TYR A 401 2.67 12.16 -18.74
CA TYR A 401 1.85 11.48 -19.74
C TYR A 401 1.25 12.49 -20.72
N ARG A 402 1.51 12.28 -22.00
CA ARG A 402 0.96 13.07 -23.14
C ARG A 402 1.06 14.60 -22.93
N GLY A 403 2.23 15.06 -22.50
CA GLY A 403 2.51 16.49 -22.32
C GLY A 403 1.95 17.11 -21.05
N TYR A 404 1.52 16.31 -20.08
CA TYR A 404 1.13 16.73 -18.75
C TYR A 404 1.95 16.02 -17.67
N ALA A 405 2.25 16.71 -16.57
CA ALA A 405 2.73 16.09 -15.36
C ALA A 405 1.57 15.96 -14.36
N TYR A 406 1.34 14.76 -13.90
CA TYR A 406 0.44 14.42 -12.79
C TYR A 406 1.29 14.32 -11.55
N ILE A 407 1.07 15.19 -10.57
CA ILE A 407 1.95 15.32 -9.42
C ILE A 407 1.17 15.28 -8.11
N THR A 408 1.82 14.83 -7.05
CA THR A 408 1.26 14.78 -5.70
C THR A 408 1.60 16.06 -4.96
N ASP A 409 0.61 16.70 -4.32
CA ASP A 409 0.84 17.90 -3.52
C ASP A 409 0.84 17.54 -2.03
N ASP A 410 2.01 17.62 -1.40
CA ASP A 410 2.21 17.24 0.00
C ASP A 410 1.43 18.10 0.98
N ALA A 411 1.18 19.35 0.64
CA ALA A 411 0.47 20.29 1.53
C ALA A 411 -1.03 19.98 1.65
N THR A 412 -1.64 19.46 0.58
CA THR A 412 -3.10 19.23 0.53
C THR A 412 -3.50 17.79 0.29
N GLY A 413 -2.52 16.91 -0.03
CA GLY A 413 -2.78 15.52 -0.40
C GLY A 413 -3.55 15.36 -1.71
N SER A 414 -3.54 16.38 -2.58
CA SER A 414 -4.29 16.39 -3.83
C SER A 414 -3.43 16.01 -5.03
N LEU A 415 -4.08 15.47 -6.06
CA LEU A 415 -3.51 15.41 -7.40
C LEU A 415 -3.51 16.82 -8.01
N ARG A 416 -2.39 17.21 -8.64
CA ARG A 416 -2.29 18.39 -9.49
C ARG A 416 -1.92 17.95 -10.90
N VAL A 417 -2.50 18.56 -11.90
CA VAL A 417 -2.17 18.33 -13.30
C VAL A 417 -1.54 19.58 -13.88
N ILE A 418 -0.30 19.45 -14.31
CA ILE A 418 0.50 20.55 -14.86
C ILE A 418 0.67 20.36 -16.35
N ASP A 419 0.26 21.34 -17.14
CA ASP A 419 0.47 21.38 -18.60
C ASP A 419 1.93 21.69 -18.88
N LEU A 420 2.61 20.77 -19.56
CA LEU A 420 4.02 20.84 -19.98
C LEU A 420 4.20 21.00 -21.48
N ARG A 421 3.12 21.24 -22.24
CA ARG A 421 3.21 21.40 -23.71
C ARG A 421 4.05 22.62 -24.11
N ASP A 422 4.13 23.62 -23.24
CA ASP A 422 5.18 24.64 -23.24
C ASP A 422 6.03 24.47 -21.96
N PRO A 423 7.15 23.71 -22.03
CA PRO A 423 7.93 23.38 -20.85
C PRO A 423 8.64 24.58 -20.20
N ALA A 424 8.75 25.72 -20.93
CA ALA A 424 9.29 26.96 -20.36
C ALA A 424 8.25 27.73 -19.53
N HIS A 425 6.95 27.49 -19.74
CA HIS A 425 5.84 28.15 -19.05
C HIS A 425 4.82 27.12 -18.53
N PRO A 426 5.21 26.24 -17.62
CA PRO A 426 4.31 25.23 -17.05
C PRO A 426 3.18 25.89 -16.27
N ARG A 427 1.98 25.29 -16.31
CA ARG A 427 0.81 25.82 -15.60
C ARG A 427 -0.09 24.72 -15.07
N GLU A 428 -0.67 24.89 -13.89
CA GLU A 428 -1.70 23.99 -13.37
C GLU A 428 -2.98 24.12 -14.21
N THR A 429 -3.53 22.98 -14.64
CA THR A 429 -4.78 22.91 -15.39
C THR A 429 -5.91 22.27 -14.61
N ALA A 430 -5.60 21.42 -13.65
CA ALA A 430 -6.58 20.76 -12.81
C ALA A 430 -6.04 20.41 -11.44
N ARG A 431 -6.98 20.25 -10.50
CA ARG A 431 -6.78 19.69 -9.16
C ARG A 431 -7.88 18.70 -8.89
N TRP A 432 -7.51 17.58 -8.26
CA TRP A 432 -8.46 16.60 -7.78
C TRP A 432 -8.04 16.05 -6.40
N GLN A 433 -9.01 15.75 -5.55
CA GLN A 433 -8.78 15.11 -4.25
C GLN A 433 -10.02 14.32 -3.85
N THR A 434 -9.86 13.38 -2.90
CA THR A 434 -10.99 12.66 -2.31
C THR A 434 -11.93 13.61 -1.57
N GLU A 435 -13.21 13.26 -1.44
CA GLU A 435 -14.24 14.13 -0.84
C GLU A 435 -13.90 14.59 0.58
N GLN A 436 -13.21 13.74 1.33
CA GLN A 436 -12.74 14.10 2.66
C GLN A 436 -11.30 14.63 2.58
N ALA A 437 -11.13 15.91 2.42
CA ALA A 437 -9.84 16.59 2.45
C ALA A 437 -9.25 16.73 3.88
N ALA A 438 -9.49 15.74 4.76
CA ALA A 438 -8.92 15.74 6.10
C ALA A 438 -7.45 15.33 6.06
N ALA A 439 -6.68 15.73 7.07
CA ALA A 439 -5.31 15.30 7.24
C ALA A 439 -5.19 13.76 7.11
N GLY A 440 -4.21 13.29 6.33
CA GLY A 440 -3.98 11.87 6.10
C GLY A 440 -4.58 11.26 4.84
N ARG A 441 -5.40 12.01 4.13
CA ARG A 441 -5.83 11.61 2.78
C ARG A 441 -4.80 12.09 1.76
N TYR A 442 -3.60 11.65 1.98
CA TYR A 442 -2.41 12.05 1.27
C TYR A 442 -2.25 11.21 0.00
N LEU A 443 -2.27 11.86 -1.16
CA LEU A 443 -1.89 11.21 -2.39
C LEU A 443 -0.37 11.01 -2.39
N HIS A 444 0.07 9.75 -2.40
CA HIS A 444 1.48 9.42 -2.34
C HIS A 444 2.10 9.20 -3.72
N ASP A 445 1.41 8.46 -4.59
CA ASP A 445 1.94 8.10 -5.91
C ASP A 445 0.84 8.09 -6.98
N VAL A 446 1.25 8.23 -8.24
CA VAL A 446 0.36 8.27 -9.40
C VAL A 446 1.00 7.62 -10.61
N MET A 447 0.23 6.77 -11.30
CA MET A 447 0.55 6.27 -12.63
C MET A 447 -0.58 6.61 -13.60
N VAL A 448 -0.24 7.01 -14.82
CA VAL A 448 -1.23 7.27 -15.88
C VAL A 448 -0.97 6.39 -17.08
N VAL A 449 -1.96 5.61 -17.48
CA VAL A 449 -1.91 4.76 -18.67
C VAL A 449 -3.28 4.68 -19.33
N ASP A 450 -3.33 4.70 -20.67
CA ASP A 450 -4.56 4.64 -21.45
C ASP A 450 -5.60 5.71 -21.07
N GLY A 451 -5.15 6.89 -20.61
CA GLY A 451 -6.01 7.99 -20.16
C GLY A 451 -6.71 7.75 -18.83
N LEU A 452 -6.26 6.78 -18.06
CA LEU A 452 -6.69 6.53 -16.68
C LEU A 452 -5.55 6.80 -15.72
N ALA A 453 -5.82 7.53 -14.64
CA ALA A 453 -4.88 7.74 -13.54
C ALA A 453 -5.20 6.78 -12.39
N TYR A 454 -4.19 6.05 -11.95
CA TYR A 454 -4.22 5.13 -10.82
C TYR A 454 -3.45 5.78 -9.69
N LEU A 455 -4.16 6.13 -8.62
CA LEU A 455 -3.68 6.95 -7.53
C LEU A 455 -3.54 6.11 -6.27
N ALA A 456 -2.34 6.10 -5.69
CA ALA A 456 -2.10 5.52 -4.37
C ALA A 456 -2.37 6.57 -3.30
N TYR A 457 -3.59 6.57 -2.78
CA TYR A 457 -3.98 7.43 -1.67
C TYR A 457 -3.71 6.74 -0.34
N TRP A 458 -2.85 7.31 0.46
CA TRP A 458 -2.31 6.76 1.69
C TRP A 458 -3.32 6.01 2.55
N ASN A 459 -4.42 6.65 2.89
CA ASN A 459 -5.50 6.07 3.68
C ASN A 459 -6.79 5.78 2.88
N ASP A 460 -6.84 6.17 1.62
CA ASP A 460 -8.01 5.97 0.77
C ASP A 460 -7.86 4.82 -0.23
N GLY A 461 -6.70 4.14 -0.19
CA GLY A 461 -6.42 2.99 -1.04
C GLY A 461 -6.17 3.37 -2.50
N LEU A 462 -6.55 2.50 -3.42
CA LEU A 462 -6.46 2.75 -4.86
C LEU A 462 -7.64 3.60 -5.33
N VAL A 463 -7.37 4.75 -5.93
CA VAL A 463 -8.37 5.59 -6.61
C VAL A 463 -8.10 5.61 -8.10
N ILE A 464 -9.14 5.49 -8.92
CA ILE A 464 -9.03 5.49 -10.38
C ILE A 464 -9.80 6.70 -10.94
N LEU A 465 -9.11 7.51 -11.75
CA LEU A 465 -9.72 8.66 -12.43
C LEU A 465 -9.64 8.49 -13.95
N ASP A 466 -10.67 8.99 -14.64
CA ASP A 466 -10.61 9.25 -16.08
C ASP A 466 -9.96 10.61 -16.31
N VAL A 467 -8.83 10.60 -17.00
CA VAL A 467 -8.05 11.79 -17.38
C VAL A 467 -7.83 11.87 -18.90
N GLY A 468 -8.72 11.25 -19.65
CA GLY A 468 -8.68 11.24 -21.12
C GLY A 468 -8.95 9.86 -21.74
N ASN A 469 -9.42 8.87 -20.96
CA ASN A 469 -9.90 7.59 -21.45
C ASN A 469 -11.28 7.70 -22.10
N GLY A 470 -12.14 8.57 -21.56
CA GLY A 470 -13.49 8.82 -22.04
C GLY A 470 -14.59 8.03 -21.35
N ILE A 471 -14.27 7.12 -20.42
CA ILE A 471 -15.27 6.28 -19.71
C ILE A 471 -16.22 7.11 -18.83
N LYS A 472 -15.74 8.24 -18.32
CA LYS A 472 -16.51 9.22 -17.53
C LYS A 472 -16.50 10.61 -18.16
N GLY A 473 -15.95 10.77 -19.37
CA GLY A 473 -15.78 12.05 -20.03
C GLY A 473 -14.72 12.94 -19.40
N GLY A 474 -13.76 12.34 -18.73
CA GLY A 474 -12.63 13.03 -18.11
C GLY A 474 -11.60 13.53 -19.11
N SER A 475 -10.81 14.51 -18.70
CA SER A 475 -9.65 15.03 -19.43
C SER A 475 -8.55 15.43 -18.44
N PRO A 476 -7.33 15.75 -18.90
CA PRO A 476 -6.28 16.29 -18.03
C PRO A 476 -6.70 17.58 -17.31
N GLU A 477 -7.55 18.38 -17.94
CA GLU A 477 -8.08 19.64 -17.38
C GLU A 477 -9.31 19.43 -16.48
N SER A 478 -9.93 18.23 -16.52
CA SER A 478 -11.13 17.89 -15.75
C SER A 478 -11.16 16.41 -15.41
N PRO A 479 -10.27 15.91 -14.51
CA PRO A 479 -10.27 14.54 -14.05
C PRO A 479 -11.63 14.12 -13.47
N GLN A 480 -12.13 12.94 -13.84
CA GLN A 480 -13.41 12.42 -13.38
C GLN A 480 -13.22 11.11 -12.60
N PHE A 481 -13.91 10.99 -11.46
CA PHE A 481 -13.87 9.79 -10.63
C PHE A 481 -14.48 8.59 -11.36
N VAL A 482 -13.77 7.46 -11.36
CA VAL A 482 -14.23 6.18 -11.90
C VAL A 482 -14.60 5.22 -10.80
N SER A 483 -13.65 4.89 -9.94
CA SER A 483 -13.85 3.92 -8.84
C SER A 483 -12.77 4.04 -7.78
N GLN A 484 -12.98 3.33 -6.67
CA GLN A 484 -12.06 3.27 -5.54
C GLN A 484 -12.06 1.86 -4.95
N PHE A 485 -10.89 1.39 -4.50
CA PHE A 485 -10.74 0.16 -3.72
C PHE A 485 -10.04 0.48 -2.40
N LYS A 486 -10.74 0.25 -1.29
CA LYS A 486 -10.24 0.42 0.08
C LYS A 486 -10.13 -0.92 0.79
N TYR A 487 -9.15 -1.03 1.67
CA TYR A 487 -8.93 -2.19 2.53
C TYR A 487 -8.50 -1.75 3.94
N ASP A 488 -8.63 -2.65 4.91
CA ASP A 488 -8.34 -2.34 6.32
C ASP A 488 -6.83 -2.53 6.58
N LEU A 489 -6.07 -1.45 6.46
CA LEU A 489 -4.64 -1.41 6.75
C LEU A 489 -4.33 -1.76 8.21
N ASP A 490 -5.16 -1.34 9.16
CA ASP A 490 -4.94 -1.63 10.58
C ASP A 490 -5.10 -3.12 10.89
N ALA A 491 -6.14 -3.76 10.35
CA ALA A 491 -6.33 -5.21 10.50
C ALA A 491 -5.23 -5.99 9.79
N THR A 492 -4.84 -5.57 8.58
CA THR A 492 -3.79 -6.22 7.78
C THR A 492 -2.45 -6.23 8.51
N TYR A 493 -2.10 -5.12 9.18
CA TYR A 493 -0.79 -4.93 9.80
C TYR A 493 -0.81 -4.94 11.33
N ALA A 494 -1.88 -5.40 11.97
CA ALA A 494 -1.98 -5.47 13.44
C ALA A 494 -0.79 -6.21 14.11
N ARG A 495 -0.15 -7.16 13.40
CA ARG A 495 1.05 -7.87 13.86
C ARG A 495 2.27 -6.95 14.09
N VAL A 496 2.35 -5.80 13.41
CA VAL A 496 3.48 -4.86 13.57
C VAL A 496 3.51 -4.33 15.00
N GLU A 497 2.36 -4.02 15.58
CA GLU A 497 2.26 -3.62 17.00
C GLU A 497 2.66 -4.73 17.96
N GLN A 498 2.31 -5.98 17.63
CA GLN A 498 2.67 -7.13 18.45
C GLN A 498 4.19 -7.38 18.48
N LEU A 499 4.88 -7.09 17.38
CA LEU A 499 6.32 -7.33 17.26
C LEU A 499 7.17 -6.15 17.76
N TRP A 500 6.71 -4.91 17.55
CA TRP A 500 7.53 -3.71 17.69
C TRP A 500 6.98 -2.67 18.68
N GLY A 501 5.87 -2.98 19.37
CA GLY A 501 5.21 -2.07 20.30
C GLY A 501 4.13 -1.22 19.63
N PRO A 502 3.46 -0.36 20.41
CA PRO A 502 2.26 0.31 19.99
C PRO A 502 2.49 1.33 18.86
N GLY A 503 1.58 1.31 17.92
CA GLY A 503 1.51 2.21 16.78
C GLY A 503 2.47 1.85 15.64
N PHE A 504 2.03 2.13 14.43
CA PHE A 504 2.82 1.99 13.22
C PHE A 504 2.40 3.04 12.20
N VAL A 505 3.30 3.40 11.28
CA VAL A 505 3.00 4.20 10.10
C VAL A 505 2.63 3.22 9.00
N ARG A 506 1.58 3.47 8.26
CA ARG A 506 1.11 2.63 7.17
C ARG A 506 0.31 3.45 6.17
N GLY A 507 0.39 3.05 4.91
CA GLY A 507 -0.40 3.66 3.84
C GLY A 507 -0.23 2.94 2.51
N THR A 508 -1.21 3.16 1.64
CA THR A 508 -1.13 2.77 0.24
C THR A 508 -0.11 3.66 -0.45
N HIS A 509 1.00 3.07 -0.87
CA HIS A 509 2.20 3.78 -1.27
C HIS A 509 2.33 3.94 -2.78
N THR A 510 2.22 2.85 -3.54
CA THR A 510 2.39 2.84 -4.99
C THR A 510 1.27 2.11 -5.70
N ALA A 511 0.99 2.46 -6.96
CA ALA A 511 0.00 1.82 -7.80
C ALA A 511 0.51 1.69 -9.24
N TRP A 512 0.68 0.45 -9.72
CA TRP A 512 1.20 0.15 -11.05
C TRP A 512 0.23 -0.70 -11.87
N ARG A 513 -0.24 -0.16 -12.99
CA ARG A 513 -1.18 -0.85 -13.90
C ARG A 513 -0.43 -1.72 -14.89
N ALA A 514 -0.78 -3.01 -14.96
CA ALA A 514 -0.31 -3.91 -16.00
C ALA A 514 -1.40 -4.92 -16.40
N GLY A 515 -1.74 -4.94 -17.68
CA GLY A 515 -2.80 -5.80 -18.19
C GLY A 515 -4.14 -5.58 -17.49
N ARG A 516 -4.72 -6.60 -16.87
CA ARG A 516 -5.97 -6.54 -16.10
C ARG A 516 -5.79 -6.17 -14.63
N TYR A 517 -4.56 -6.04 -14.16
CA TYR A 517 -4.26 -5.84 -12.75
C TYR A 517 -3.68 -4.45 -12.47
N VAL A 518 -3.94 -3.95 -11.27
CA VAL A 518 -3.16 -2.90 -10.63
C VAL A 518 -2.42 -3.53 -9.45
N PHE A 519 -1.11 -3.40 -9.47
CA PHE A 519 -0.24 -3.80 -8.36
C PHE A 519 -0.13 -2.62 -7.41
N VAL A 520 -0.62 -2.80 -6.18
CA VAL A 520 -0.69 -1.75 -5.16
C VAL A 520 0.21 -2.15 -4.00
N GLY A 521 1.24 -1.37 -3.74
CA GLY A 521 2.17 -1.61 -2.64
C GLY A 521 1.82 -0.76 -1.42
N ASP A 522 1.97 -1.33 -0.23
CA ASP A 522 1.84 -0.59 1.02
C ASP A 522 3.21 -0.27 1.60
N GLU A 523 3.34 0.93 2.17
CA GLU A 523 4.47 1.29 3.02
C GLU A 523 4.06 1.20 4.48
N VAL A 524 4.77 0.36 5.25
CA VAL A 524 4.45 0.09 6.66
C VAL A 524 5.71 -0.03 7.49
N TYR A 525 5.79 0.70 8.60
CA TYR A 525 6.91 0.60 9.53
C TYR A 525 6.51 0.94 10.97
N PRO A 526 7.26 0.41 11.97
CA PRO A 526 7.00 0.71 13.38
C PRO A 526 7.12 2.20 13.67
N ALA A 527 6.25 2.71 14.52
CA ALA A 527 6.32 4.09 14.97
C ALA A 527 7.56 4.37 15.83
N ALA A 528 8.01 3.36 16.59
CA ALA A 528 9.22 3.44 17.39
C ALA A 528 10.47 3.51 16.49
N GLY A 529 11.32 4.52 16.71
CA GLY A 529 12.51 4.77 15.90
C GLY A 529 12.24 5.52 14.59
N GLY A 530 11.01 5.50 14.08
CA GLY A 530 10.60 6.19 12.86
C GLY A 530 11.46 5.83 11.63
N TYR A 531 11.35 6.62 10.59
CA TYR A 531 12.08 6.39 9.34
C TYR A 531 13.62 6.36 9.50
N ARG A 532 14.16 7.15 10.43
CA ARG A 532 15.62 7.13 10.72
C ARG A 532 16.10 5.78 11.25
N GLY A 533 15.30 5.10 12.06
CA GLY A 533 15.60 3.76 12.56
C GLY A 533 15.61 2.72 11.45
N LEU A 534 14.71 2.84 10.49
CA LEU A 534 14.65 1.97 9.32
C LEU A 534 15.92 2.07 8.46
N VAL A 535 16.29 3.31 8.09
CA VAL A 535 17.47 3.58 7.26
C VAL A 535 18.78 3.13 7.94
N ALA A 536 18.82 3.14 9.27
CA ALA A 536 19.94 2.65 10.06
C ALA A 536 19.89 1.12 10.29
N GLY A 537 18.91 0.40 9.78
CA GLY A 537 18.75 -1.04 9.98
C GLY A 537 18.34 -1.46 11.40
N ASN A 538 17.84 -0.53 12.22
CA ASN A 538 17.43 -0.80 13.60
C ASN A 538 16.00 -1.34 13.74
N SER A 539 15.22 -1.31 12.65
CA SER A 539 13.88 -1.88 12.55
C SER A 539 13.60 -2.34 11.12
N LEU A 540 12.57 -3.15 10.91
CA LEU A 540 12.15 -3.60 9.59
C LEU A 540 10.99 -2.78 9.06
N THR A 541 10.93 -2.64 7.74
CA THR A 541 9.70 -2.29 7.05
C THR A 541 8.83 -3.53 6.90
N PHE A 542 7.55 -3.27 6.72
CA PHE A 542 6.54 -4.23 6.33
C PHE A 542 5.80 -3.67 5.13
N GLY A 543 4.91 -4.40 4.56
CA GLY A 543 4.11 -3.95 3.43
C GLY A 543 3.94 -5.08 2.45
N ARG A 544 2.71 -5.23 2.00
CA ARG A 544 2.31 -6.25 1.03
C ARG A 544 2.14 -5.59 -0.33
N LEU A 545 2.34 -6.37 -1.38
CA LEU A 545 1.89 -6.05 -2.71
C LEU A 545 0.51 -6.68 -2.91
N HIS A 546 -0.51 -5.87 -3.05
CA HIS A 546 -1.86 -6.27 -3.42
C HIS A 546 -1.99 -6.38 -4.94
N VAL A 547 -2.71 -7.36 -5.43
CA VAL A 547 -3.06 -7.50 -6.85
C VAL A 547 -4.54 -7.24 -7.01
N ILE A 548 -4.86 -6.09 -7.55
CA ILE A 548 -6.24 -5.63 -7.73
C ILE A 548 -6.68 -5.89 -9.17
N ASP A 549 -7.67 -6.76 -9.37
CA ASP A 549 -8.29 -6.99 -10.66
C ASP A 549 -9.23 -5.83 -11.00
N VAL A 550 -8.95 -5.17 -12.12
CA VAL A 550 -9.73 -4.06 -12.66
C VAL A 550 -10.33 -4.39 -14.03
N SER A 551 -10.57 -5.68 -14.32
CA SER A 551 -11.31 -6.10 -15.52
C SER A 551 -12.70 -5.47 -15.56
N ASP A 552 -13.36 -5.37 -14.42
CA ASP A 552 -14.47 -4.45 -14.18
C ASP A 552 -13.93 -3.23 -13.43
N ILE A 553 -13.61 -2.18 -14.20
CA ILE A 553 -12.97 -0.99 -13.65
C ILE A 553 -13.87 -0.21 -12.68
N ALA A 554 -15.19 -0.43 -12.73
CA ALA A 554 -16.14 0.17 -11.81
C ALA A 554 -16.17 -0.55 -10.43
N HIS A 555 -15.72 -1.80 -10.39
CA HIS A 555 -15.75 -2.65 -9.19
C HIS A 555 -14.40 -3.37 -9.01
N PRO A 556 -13.31 -2.65 -8.74
CA PRO A 556 -12.00 -3.25 -8.50
C PRO A 556 -12.04 -4.17 -7.28
N ARG A 557 -11.29 -5.29 -7.35
CA ARG A 557 -11.24 -6.27 -6.26
C ARG A 557 -9.85 -6.87 -6.09
N GLU A 558 -9.42 -7.09 -4.86
CA GLU A 558 -8.21 -7.84 -4.58
C GLU A 558 -8.40 -9.32 -4.94
N VAL A 559 -7.46 -9.87 -5.68
CA VAL A 559 -7.49 -11.28 -6.11
C VAL A 559 -6.27 -12.07 -5.63
N ALA A 560 -5.14 -11.38 -5.40
CA ALA A 560 -3.91 -12.00 -4.94
C ALA A 560 -3.06 -10.99 -4.16
N TRP A 561 -2.05 -11.51 -3.47
CA TRP A 561 -1.07 -10.68 -2.75
C TRP A 561 0.31 -11.34 -2.70
N TYR A 562 1.34 -10.51 -2.48
CA TYR A 562 2.69 -10.95 -2.17
C TYR A 562 3.18 -10.22 -0.93
N GLU A 563 3.63 -10.95 0.09
CA GLU A 563 4.05 -10.38 1.37
C GLU A 563 5.34 -11.04 1.87
N PRO A 564 6.51 -10.42 1.58
CA PRO A 564 7.78 -10.89 2.09
C PRO A 564 7.92 -10.61 3.60
N THR A 565 8.79 -11.35 4.28
CA THR A 565 8.93 -11.28 5.74
C THR A 565 10.18 -10.53 6.21
N ASP A 566 11.08 -10.18 5.29
CA ASP A 566 12.40 -9.58 5.54
C ASP A 566 12.52 -8.11 5.09
N GLY A 567 11.41 -7.51 4.72
CA GLY A 567 11.27 -6.13 4.29
C GLY A 567 9.86 -5.85 3.79
N GLY A 568 9.55 -4.59 3.54
CA GLY A 568 8.30 -4.13 2.96
C GLY A 568 8.42 -3.79 1.48
N VAL A 569 7.35 -3.94 0.73
CA VAL A 569 7.27 -3.52 -0.66
C VAL A 569 7.39 -2.00 -0.76
N HIS A 570 8.13 -1.52 -1.76
CA HIS A 570 8.18 -0.11 -2.16
C HIS A 570 7.71 0.02 -3.62
N ASN A 571 8.51 0.53 -4.55
CA ASN A 571 8.05 0.73 -5.91
C ASN A 571 8.21 -0.53 -6.79
N VAL A 572 7.34 -0.64 -7.77
CA VAL A 572 7.26 -1.79 -8.67
C VAL A 572 7.44 -1.37 -10.13
N TRP A 573 7.91 -2.32 -10.95
CA TRP A 573 8.00 -2.21 -12.39
C TRP A 573 7.54 -3.52 -13.03
N VAL A 574 6.76 -3.45 -14.09
CA VAL A 574 6.31 -4.65 -14.82
C VAL A 574 6.84 -4.63 -16.24
N ALA A 575 7.44 -5.75 -16.66
CA ALA A 575 7.88 -5.99 -18.03
C ALA A 575 7.42 -7.39 -18.46
N GLY A 576 6.45 -7.44 -19.37
CA GLY A 576 5.79 -8.70 -19.78
C GLY A 576 5.16 -9.43 -18.58
N ASP A 577 5.49 -10.70 -18.42
CA ASP A 577 4.99 -11.56 -17.32
C ASP A 577 5.87 -11.52 -16.05
N THR A 578 6.68 -10.47 -15.91
CA THR A 578 7.62 -10.35 -14.79
C THR A 578 7.44 -9.02 -14.08
N LEU A 579 7.31 -9.07 -12.76
CA LEU A 579 7.28 -7.92 -11.88
C LEU A 579 8.60 -7.82 -11.11
N TYR A 580 9.14 -6.62 -11.05
CA TYR A 580 10.36 -6.26 -10.33
C TYR A 580 9.98 -5.26 -9.26
N LEU A 581 10.56 -5.38 -8.07
CA LEU A 581 10.24 -4.49 -6.97
C LEU A 581 11.45 -4.21 -6.07
N GLY A 582 11.47 -3.00 -5.51
CA GLY A 582 12.26 -2.68 -4.34
C GLY A 582 11.53 -3.18 -3.08
N ASN A 583 12.27 -3.83 -2.18
CA ASN A 583 11.71 -4.40 -0.96
C ASN A 583 12.44 -3.89 0.28
N TYR A 584 12.78 -2.62 0.29
CA TYR A 584 13.54 -1.98 1.37
C TYR A 584 14.71 -2.85 1.86
N GLN A 585 14.70 -3.28 3.14
CA GLN A 585 15.75 -4.12 3.72
C GLN A 585 15.85 -5.51 3.08
N GLY A 586 14.81 -5.98 2.42
CA GLY A 586 14.79 -7.22 1.65
C GLY A 586 15.47 -7.12 0.28
N GLY A 587 15.99 -5.93 -0.12
CA GLY A 587 16.68 -5.73 -1.39
C GLY A 587 15.76 -5.73 -2.61
N ALA A 588 16.26 -6.15 -3.77
CA ALA A 588 15.48 -6.24 -5.00
C ALA A 588 14.88 -7.64 -5.18
N ARG A 589 13.63 -7.71 -5.66
CA ARG A 589 12.90 -8.96 -5.89
C ARG A 589 12.28 -9.01 -7.26
N VAL A 590 12.12 -10.22 -7.76
CA VAL A 590 11.56 -10.49 -9.10
C VAL A 590 10.51 -11.60 -8.98
N LEU A 591 9.30 -11.34 -9.51
CA LEU A 591 8.16 -12.24 -9.42
C LEU A 591 7.64 -12.66 -10.80
N ASP A 592 7.19 -13.91 -10.90
CA ASP A 592 6.41 -14.43 -12.04
C ASP A 592 4.93 -14.04 -11.87
N ILE A 593 4.47 -13.16 -12.72
CA ILE A 593 3.07 -12.73 -12.77
C ILE A 593 2.33 -13.29 -13.99
N SER A 594 2.87 -14.35 -14.60
CA SER A 594 2.24 -15.01 -15.74
C SER A 594 0.90 -15.66 -15.38
N GLY A 595 0.00 -15.70 -16.33
CA GLY A 595 -1.32 -16.32 -16.19
C GLY A 595 -2.29 -15.51 -15.32
N GLU A 596 -3.29 -16.18 -14.78
CA GLU A 596 -4.22 -15.59 -13.82
C GLU A 596 -3.62 -15.59 -12.42
N LEU A 597 -3.68 -14.45 -11.72
CA LEU A 597 -3.18 -14.30 -10.36
C LEU A 597 -4.32 -14.48 -9.35
N LYS A 598 -4.07 -15.30 -8.29
CA LYS A 598 -5.03 -15.56 -7.22
C LYS A 598 -4.31 -16.08 -5.97
N GLY A 599 -4.66 -15.54 -4.77
CA GLY A 599 -4.12 -16.00 -3.48
C GLY A 599 -2.70 -15.52 -3.19
N ASP A 600 -1.97 -16.25 -2.37
CA ASP A 600 -0.64 -15.91 -1.85
C ASP A 600 0.47 -16.26 -2.85
N LEU A 601 0.98 -15.25 -3.57
CA LEU A 601 2.00 -15.41 -4.61
C LEU A 601 3.35 -15.90 -4.06
N LEU A 602 3.70 -15.53 -2.82
CA LEU A 602 4.94 -15.99 -2.18
C LEU A 602 4.85 -17.48 -1.87
N ARG A 603 3.76 -17.93 -1.27
CA ARG A 603 3.53 -19.33 -0.92
C ARG A 603 3.43 -20.23 -2.15
N GLN A 604 2.94 -19.69 -3.26
CA GLN A 604 2.88 -20.38 -4.55
C GLN A 604 4.25 -20.60 -5.19
N GLY A 605 5.32 -19.95 -4.66
CA GLY A 605 6.67 -20.03 -5.23
C GLY A 605 6.80 -19.22 -6.53
N ARG A 606 6.09 -18.09 -6.63
CA ARG A 606 6.18 -17.19 -7.79
C ARG A 606 7.38 -16.25 -7.74
N GLU A 607 8.14 -16.24 -6.65
CA GLU A 607 9.40 -15.51 -6.59
C GLU A 607 10.44 -16.15 -7.51
N ILE A 608 10.88 -15.41 -8.53
CA ILE A 608 11.89 -15.86 -9.50
C ILE A 608 13.29 -15.72 -8.93
N SER A 609 13.55 -14.57 -8.28
CA SER A 609 14.87 -14.24 -7.72
C SER A 609 14.77 -13.11 -6.73
N TRP A 610 15.77 -13.01 -5.85
CA TRP A 610 15.99 -11.86 -4.99
C TRP A 610 17.47 -11.66 -4.73
N ILE A 611 17.86 -10.43 -4.36
CA ILE A 611 19.23 -10.08 -4.03
C ILE A 611 19.26 -8.94 -3.00
N PRO A 612 20.06 -9.03 -1.94
CA PRO A 612 20.34 -7.89 -1.08
C PRO A 612 21.20 -6.88 -1.85
N THR A 613 20.72 -5.65 -1.97
CA THR A 613 21.44 -4.55 -2.64
C THR A 613 22.39 -3.85 -1.68
N ALA A 614 23.28 -4.60 -1.05
CA ALA A 614 24.19 -4.10 -0.03
C ALA A 614 25.55 -4.79 -0.08
N ASP A 615 26.59 -4.06 0.25
CA ASP A 615 27.96 -4.55 0.41
C ASP A 615 28.64 -3.87 1.63
N SER A 616 29.96 -3.91 1.69
CA SER A 616 30.75 -3.27 2.75
C SER A 616 30.88 -1.75 2.57
N THR A 617 30.38 -1.19 1.48
CA THR A 617 30.43 0.24 1.16
C THR A 617 29.07 0.90 1.41
N GLY A 618 28.99 2.22 1.17
CA GLY A 618 27.76 2.97 1.30
C GLY A 618 27.55 3.61 2.68
N PHE A 619 26.40 4.23 2.87
CA PHE A 619 26.10 5.02 4.08
C PHE A 619 25.81 4.15 5.30
N GLN A 620 25.24 2.97 5.07
CA GLN A 620 25.02 1.95 6.06
C GLN A 620 25.49 0.61 5.48
N PRO A 621 26.72 0.16 5.81
CA PRO A 621 27.25 -1.10 5.30
C PRO A 621 26.37 -2.30 5.61
N HIS A 622 26.27 -3.21 4.65
CA HIS A 622 25.50 -4.47 4.76
C HIS A 622 24.01 -4.31 5.08
N THR A 623 23.45 -3.11 4.85
CA THR A 623 22.03 -2.82 5.09
C THR A 623 21.38 -2.40 3.77
N PRO A 624 20.66 -3.28 3.08
CA PRO A 624 19.88 -2.92 1.89
C PRO A 624 18.80 -1.91 2.24
N PHE A 625 18.50 -1.02 1.29
CA PHE A 625 17.34 -0.16 1.36
C PHE A 625 16.89 0.18 -0.06
N ALA A 626 16.47 -0.89 -0.80
CA ALA A 626 16.07 -0.80 -2.19
C ALA A 626 14.69 -0.14 -2.34
N TRP A 627 14.60 0.88 -3.19
CA TRP A 627 13.37 1.64 -3.38
C TRP A 627 12.53 1.17 -4.55
N GLY A 628 13.15 0.80 -5.65
CA GLY A 628 12.43 0.36 -6.83
C GLY A 628 13.31 -0.45 -7.76
N ALA A 629 12.81 -0.69 -8.95
CA ALA A 629 13.57 -1.28 -10.02
C ALA A 629 13.00 -0.78 -11.36
N VAL A 630 13.87 -0.43 -12.30
CA VAL A 630 13.49 -0.10 -13.67
C VAL A 630 14.20 -1.06 -14.61
N VAL A 631 13.50 -1.58 -15.61
CA VAL A 631 14.05 -2.57 -16.53
C VAL A 631 14.18 -1.99 -17.92
N ARG A 632 15.38 -2.11 -18.49
CA ARG A 632 15.65 -1.72 -19.86
C ARG A 632 16.64 -2.69 -20.51
N ASP A 633 16.29 -3.20 -21.70
CA ASP A 633 17.16 -4.08 -22.50
C ASP A 633 17.73 -5.27 -21.71
N GLY A 634 16.90 -5.86 -20.84
CA GLY A 634 17.23 -7.00 -19.98
C GLY A 634 18.12 -6.68 -18.78
N ASN A 635 18.52 -5.41 -18.58
CA ASN A 635 19.17 -4.95 -17.37
C ASN A 635 18.12 -4.39 -16.40
N ILE A 636 18.36 -4.61 -15.10
CA ILE A 636 17.52 -4.18 -13.99
C ILE A 636 18.33 -3.13 -13.23
N TYR A 637 17.84 -1.91 -13.17
CA TYR A 637 18.48 -0.79 -12.47
C TYR A 637 17.73 -0.58 -11.15
N VAL A 638 18.45 -0.77 -10.04
CA VAL A 638 17.89 -0.70 -8.69
C VAL A 638 18.56 0.43 -7.92
N PRO A 639 17.85 1.49 -7.57
CA PRO A 639 18.35 2.49 -6.63
C PRO A 639 18.23 1.96 -5.21
N ASP A 640 19.34 2.00 -4.48
CA ASP A 640 19.38 1.66 -3.06
C ASP A 640 19.84 2.89 -2.28
N MET A 641 19.02 3.35 -1.33
CA MET A 641 19.28 4.56 -0.57
C MET A 641 20.63 4.51 0.16
N ASN A 642 21.04 3.35 0.65
CA ASN A 642 22.26 3.20 1.44
C ASN A 642 23.50 2.99 0.59
N SER A 643 23.40 2.36 -0.57
CA SER A 643 24.56 1.91 -1.33
C SER A 643 24.67 2.50 -2.75
N GLY A 644 23.63 3.09 -3.31
CA GLY A 644 23.67 3.73 -4.63
C GLY A 644 22.92 2.93 -5.71
N LEU A 645 23.46 2.86 -6.92
CA LEU A 645 22.82 2.21 -8.06
C LEU A 645 23.40 0.81 -8.29
N TRP A 646 22.53 -0.20 -8.32
CA TRP A 646 22.84 -1.57 -8.72
C TRP A 646 22.35 -1.85 -10.12
N VAL A 647 23.17 -2.48 -10.94
CA VAL A 647 22.82 -2.97 -12.28
C VAL A 647 22.83 -4.49 -12.23
N LEU A 648 21.68 -5.07 -12.44
CA LEU A 648 21.45 -6.51 -12.29
C LEU A 648 20.96 -7.11 -13.61
N ARG A 649 21.07 -8.42 -13.75
CA ARG A 649 20.53 -9.17 -14.87
C ARG A 649 20.05 -10.53 -14.41
N LEU A 650 18.83 -10.92 -14.80
CA LEU A 650 18.38 -12.28 -14.59
C LEU A 650 19.13 -13.25 -15.50
N GLU A 651 19.61 -14.36 -14.93
CA GLU A 651 20.19 -15.45 -15.70
C GLU A 651 19.13 -16.04 -16.66
N PRO A 652 19.52 -16.53 -17.83
CA PRO A 652 18.61 -17.21 -18.73
C PRO A 652 17.90 -18.39 -18.05
N ARG A 653 16.66 -18.67 -18.43
CA ARG A 653 15.98 -19.88 -17.98
C ARG A 653 16.76 -21.12 -18.47
N GLN A 654 17.13 -22.00 -17.56
CA GLN A 654 17.88 -23.22 -17.90
C GLN A 654 17.00 -24.32 -18.54
N GLN A 655 15.66 -24.21 -18.41
CA GLN A 655 14.70 -25.12 -19.04
C GLN A 655 13.47 -24.36 -19.49
N PRO A 656 12.83 -24.74 -20.61
CA PRO A 656 11.52 -24.20 -20.94
C PRO A 656 10.54 -24.48 -19.81
N VAL A 657 9.77 -23.51 -19.43
CA VAL A 657 8.60 -23.74 -18.54
C VAL A 657 7.59 -24.52 -19.39
N PRO A 658 7.17 -25.72 -18.94
CA PRO A 658 6.22 -26.53 -19.70
C PRO A 658 4.89 -25.81 -19.94
#